data_c03468145f24d3e170e7386c184d2b1e
#
_entry.id   c03468145f24d3e170e7386c184d2b1e
#
_cell.length_a   1.000
_cell.length_b   1.000
_cell.length_c   1.000
_cell.angle_alpha   90.00
_cell.angle_beta   90.00
_cell.angle_gamma   90.00
#
_symmetry.space_group_name_H-M   'P 1'
#
loop_
_entity.id
_entity.type
_entity.pdbx_description
1 polymer ?
#
loop_
_entity_poly.entity_id
_entity_poly.type
_entity_poly.pdbx_seq_one_letter_code
_entity_poly.pdbx_strand_id
1 'polypeptide(L)'
;DIEATLEKTLHMSLEDFSRDFSLWLKEKYYPYLSDFDIEEYDIQITDRRKHGGYFNIAPDVSPAGDMLVFITDRNDYSDIYVSSITGRFQKKLISGNTRPDLENLHLLNAKLDFSPDGGRFAFVARGPGYDILYIADSRTGKIEKKFPFKGLDGIRYPAFSPDGRRIALVGLKDGKSDIYIFHLKSRHLERVTDDYFTDIYPTFDSRGNLYFASDRNEDIHRYGNYAIFRYDGASIERATPYMGKIHYLDMRNDEPVVALEYRNTINLFQVKGEKLIRITNVATGIHSFSFDRSGDVMAASMQLNGAREVVVYENPEPVDTLPIDSFTRGKFYHYRPMEYVSRKYKVSFSVDWIAGAGGYSTLYGGMGYLTLGMSDWTGDHWIIFSSDMYAQDISNMQFFIDYLYLKKRWDANLNVHQYWSIGFYDSLSYITFDKNLGAYMLLYYPFNRFDRLEIGTGYDYKTRYLYYWDGTYTGITVFQHEPFLYLGFSHDNALYYPWGPVNGSRFFAGAQGVPISTNRYAMVYADGRKYFRIARNYVFAFRLAGGRVFGEHAYDNPFIVGDVRGWNRNAVFFGNNFFVWNSEFRFPFIKELVLGFPPITLSYIRGALFFDMGYAWFDSEGFRFFSPDGSLASPKAAFGFSARWFIGFADVILDVAWRTNLRELLDPLKKPVYSLYFGLEY
;
A
#
# COMPACT_ATOMS: atom_id res chain seq x y z
N ASP A 1 -29.57 -8.60 -12.85
CA ASP A 1 -29.77 -8.66 -11.41
C ASP A 1 -29.31 -10.03 -10.90
N ILE A 2 -28.41 -10.07 -9.93
CA ILE A 2 -27.81 -11.32 -9.37
C ILE A 2 -28.90 -12.14 -8.68
N GLU A 3 -29.80 -11.50 -7.95
CA GLU A 3 -30.89 -12.12 -7.22
C GLU A 3 -31.84 -12.86 -8.18
N ALA A 4 -32.32 -12.19 -9.22
CA ALA A 4 -33.18 -12.80 -10.23
C ALA A 4 -32.50 -13.95 -11.00
N THR A 5 -31.18 -13.89 -11.18
CA THR A 5 -30.40 -14.96 -11.81
C THR A 5 -30.29 -16.17 -10.87
N LEU A 6 -30.03 -15.94 -9.58
CA LEU A 6 -29.97 -17.00 -8.57
C LEU A 6 -31.33 -17.66 -8.40
N GLU A 7 -32.44 -16.91 -8.28
CA GLU A 7 -33.80 -17.43 -8.19
C GLU A 7 -34.15 -18.30 -9.39
N LYS A 8 -33.82 -17.84 -10.59
CA LYS A 8 -34.05 -18.60 -11.83
C LYS A 8 -33.23 -19.88 -11.89
N THR A 9 -32.01 -19.88 -11.37
CA THR A 9 -31.10 -21.04 -11.45
C THR A 9 -31.36 -22.03 -10.35
N LEU A 10 -31.66 -21.59 -9.14
CA LEU A 10 -31.85 -22.42 -7.96
C LEU A 10 -33.33 -22.78 -7.74
N HIS A 11 -34.26 -22.13 -8.46
CA HIS A 11 -35.72 -22.27 -8.30
C HIS A 11 -36.22 -21.99 -6.87
N MET A 12 -35.53 -21.09 -6.16
CA MET A 12 -35.87 -20.63 -4.82
C MET A 12 -35.51 -19.16 -4.62
N SER A 13 -36.13 -18.49 -3.65
CA SER A 13 -35.80 -17.13 -3.30
C SER A 13 -34.42 -17.05 -2.66
N LEU A 14 -33.76 -15.88 -2.72
CA LEU A 14 -32.48 -15.66 -2.04
C LEU A 14 -32.60 -15.81 -0.51
N GLU A 15 -33.77 -15.48 0.04
CA GLU A 15 -34.08 -15.63 1.47
C GLU A 15 -34.17 -17.11 1.85
N ASP A 16 -34.88 -17.93 1.07
CA ASP A 16 -34.97 -19.38 1.28
C ASP A 16 -33.59 -20.03 1.12
N PHE A 17 -32.85 -19.69 0.08
CA PHE A 17 -31.47 -20.16 -0.10
C PHE A 17 -30.58 -19.83 1.10
N SER A 18 -30.62 -18.58 1.59
CA SER A 18 -29.81 -18.13 2.73
C SER A 18 -30.20 -18.90 4.01
N ARG A 19 -31.50 -19.14 4.23
CA ARG A 19 -32.00 -19.93 5.34
C ARG A 19 -31.50 -21.39 5.26
N ASP A 20 -31.69 -22.02 4.11
CA ASP A 20 -31.36 -23.44 3.90
C ASP A 20 -29.84 -23.64 3.94
N PHE A 21 -29.05 -22.72 3.37
CA PHE A 21 -27.60 -22.71 3.47
C PHE A 21 -27.14 -22.56 4.92
N SER A 22 -27.78 -21.68 5.68
CA SER A 22 -27.48 -21.49 7.12
C SER A 22 -27.79 -22.73 7.94
N LEU A 23 -28.89 -23.42 7.65
CA LEU A 23 -29.27 -24.71 8.28
C LEU A 23 -28.24 -25.79 7.93
N TRP A 24 -27.88 -25.91 6.66
CA TRP A 24 -26.88 -26.88 6.21
C TRP A 24 -25.49 -26.62 6.88
N LEU A 25 -25.09 -25.37 7.01
CA LEU A 25 -23.86 -25.01 7.74
C LEU A 25 -23.93 -25.45 9.20
N LYS A 26 -25.07 -25.22 9.86
CA LYS A 26 -25.27 -25.65 11.27
C LYS A 26 -25.23 -27.17 11.39
N GLU A 27 -25.96 -27.91 10.59
CA GLU A 27 -25.94 -29.38 10.58
C GLU A 27 -24.54 -29.94 10.36
N LYS A 28 -23.78 -29.33 9.46
CA LYS A 28 -22.42 -29.78 9.11
C LYS A 28 -21.40 -29.46 10.19
N TYR A 29 -21.45 -28.28 10.81
CA TYR A 29 -20.37 -27.79 11.67
C TYR A 29 -20.67 -27.82 13.16
N TYR A 30 -21.91 -27.81 13.61
CA TYR A 30 -22.23 -27.92 15.03
C TYR A 30 -21.66 -29.17 15.71
N PRO A 31 -21.63 -30.37 15.09
CA PRO A 31 -21.00 -31.53 15.70
C PRO A 31 -19.50 -31.34 15.96
N TYR A 32 -18.82 -30.52 15.13
CA TYR A 32 -17.41 -30.18 15.35
C TYR A 32 -17.25 -29.14 16.47
N LEU A 33 -18.14 -28.14 16.51
CA LEU A 33 -18.05 -27.08 17.50
C LEU A 33 -18.34 -27.57 18.93
N SER A 34 -19.10 -28.65 19.10
CA SER A 34 -19.40 -29.20 20.42
C SER A 34 -18.15 -29.77 21.14
N ASP A 35 -17.10 -30.08 20.38
CA ASP A 35 -15.84 -30.61 20.92
C ASP A 35 -14.79 -29.53 21.25
N PHE A 36 -15.10 -28.26 20.99
CA PHE A 36 -14.19 -27.13 21.15
C PHE A 36 -14.79 -26.02 22.01
N ASP A 37 -13.90 -25.27 22.65
CA ASP A 37 -14.24 -24.04 23.36
C ASP A 37 -14.14 -22.84 22.40
N ILE A 38 -15.22 -22.06 22.27
CA ILE A 38 -15.26 -20.95 21.33
C ILE A 38 -14.47 -19.75 21.83
N GLU A 39 -14.49 -19.50 23.15
CA GLU A 39 -13.88 -18.36 23.81
C GLU A 39 -13.04 -18.82 25.02
N GLU A 40 -12.08 -19.72 24.79
CA GLU A 40 -11.14 -20.15 25.83
C GLU A 40 -9.95 -19.17 25.86
N TYR A 41 -9.99 -18.18 26.73
CA TYR A 41 -8.88 -17.29 27.09
C TYR A 41 -9.22 -16.52 28.37
N ASP A 42 -8.21 -16.09 29.12
CA ASP A 42 -8.41 -15.34 30.36
C ASP A 42 -8.61 -13.84 30.09
N ILE A 43 -7.79 -13.26 29.19
CA ILE A 43 -7.81 -11.83 28.91
C ILE A 43 -7.78 -11.59 27.40
N GLN A 44 -8.71 -10.79 26.90
CA GLN A 44 -8.67 -10.29 25.51
C GLN A 44 -7.95 -8.93 25.47
N ILE A 45 -6.81 -8.87 24.80
CA ILE A 45 -5.99 -7.65 24.66
C ILE A 45 -6.53 -6.74 23.55
N THR A 46 -6.90 -7.32 22.41
CA THR A 46 -7.42 -6.56 21.27
C THR A 46 -8.85 -6.98 20.96
N ASP A 47 -9.67 -6.02 20.55
CA ASP A 47 -11.03 -6.25 20.07
C ASP A 47 -11.28 -5.30 18.89
N ARG A 48 -11.45 -5.86 17.70
CA ARG A 48 -11.72 -5.10 16.48
C ARG A 48 -12.92 -4.16 16.61
N ARG A 49 -13.94 -4.57 17.34
CA ARG A 49 -15.16 -3.74 17.52
C ARG A 49 -14.87 -2.47 18.31
N LYS A 50 -13.87 -2.51 19.20
CA LYS A 50 -13.47 -1.37 20.06
C LYS A 50 -12.29 -0.59 19.47
N HIS A 51 -11.30 -1.30 18.96
CA HIS A 51 -10.01 -0.71 18.58
C HIS A 51 -9.83 -0.55 17.07
N GLY A 52 -10.66 -1.22 16.24
CA GLY A 52 -10.43 -1.38 14.81
C GLY A 52 -9.34 -2.42 14.52
N GLY A 53 -8.98 -2.57 13.22
CA GLY A 53 -7.97 -3.53 12.76
C GLY A 53 -8.52 -4.92 12.51
N TYR A 54 -7.86 -5.64 11.62
CA TYR A 54 -8.18 -7.03 11.26
C TYR A 54 -7.04 -7.98 11.61
N PHE A 55 -5.82 -7.46 11.72
CA PHE A 55 -4.61 -8.20 11.97
C PHE A 55 -3.96 -7.71 13.26
N ASN A 56 -4.26 -8.38 14.37
CA ASN A 56 -3.53 -8.25 15.63
C ASN A 56 -2.75 -9.55 15.81
N ILE A 57 -1.43 -9.51 15.56
CA ILE A 57 -0.62 -10.70 15.31
C ILE A 57 0.75 -10.61 15.97
N ALA A 58 1.45 -11.77 15.97
CA ALA A 58 2.80 -11.90 16.46
C ALA A 58 2.97 -11.33 17.88
N PRO A 59 2.10 -11.68 18.84
CA PRO A 59 2.31 -11.27 20.21
C PRO A 59 3.59 -11.89 20.74
N ASP A 60 4.33 -11.11 21.53
CA ASP A 60 5.47 -11.62 22.30
C ASP A 60 5.40 -11.07 23.73
N VAL A 61 5.53 -11.98 24.72
CA VAL A 61 5.43 -11.65 26.14
C VAL A 61 6.80 -11.29 26.68
N SER A 62 6.88 -10.25 27.50
CA SER A 62 8.11 -9.90 28.21
C SER A 62 8.57 -11.06 29.12
N PRO A 63 9.89 -11.27 29.34
CA PRO A 63 10.38 -12.34 30.23
C PRO A 63 9.84 -12.27 31.64
N ALA A 64 9.36 -11.11 32.09
CA ALA A 64 8.76 -10.90 33.40
C ALA A 64 7.25 -11.21 33.44
N GLY A 65 6.59 -11.45 32.29
CA GLY A 65 5.16 -11.73 32.21
C GLY A 65 4.25 -10.52 32.44
N ASP A 66 4.79 -9.30 32.48
CA ASP A 66 4.03 -8.07 32.82
C ASP A 66 3.57 -7.26 31.62
N MET A 67 4.22 -7.42 30.49
CA MET A 67 3.93 -6.70 29.24
C MET A 67 3.98 -7.63 28.03
N LEU A 68 3.39 -7.19 26.94
CA LEU A 68 3.52 -7.83 25.64
C LEU A 68 3.66 -6.79 24.52
N VAL A 69 4.33 -7.15 23.43
CA VAL A 69 4.38 -6.41 22.18
C VAL A 69 3.64 -7.18 21.10
N PHE A 70 3.02 -6.48 20.16
CA PHE A 70 2.30 -7.11 19.05
C PHE A 70 2.19 -6.16 17.86
N ILE A 71 1.93 -6.71 16.68
CA ILE A 71 1.67 -5.95 15.45
C ILE A 71 0.17 -5.80 15.25
N THR A 72 -0.27 -4.61 14.87
CA THR A 72 -1.70 -4.32 14.59
C THR A 72 -1.85 -3.39 13.41
N ASP A 73 -2.93 -3.56 12.62
CA ASP A 73 -3.31 -2.68 11.53
C ASP A 73 -4.46 -1.71 11.90
N ARG A 74 -4.72 -1.50 13.19
CA ARG A 74 -5.84 -0.68 13.70
C ARG A 74 -5.89 0.76 13.17
N ASN A 75 -4.78 1.29 12.70
CA ASN A 75 -4.67 2.62 12.09
C ASN A 75 -4.47 2.56 10.56
N ASP A 76 -4.80 1.42 9.94
CA ASP A 76 -4.58 1.12 8.53
C ASP A 76 -3.08 1.08 8.12
N TYR A 77 -2.19 1.17 9.09
CA TYR A 77 -0.76 0.91 8.97
C TYR A 77 -0.41 -0.30 9.84
N SER A 78 0.62 -1.04 9.44
CA SER A 78 1.17 -2.09 10.29
C SER A 78 2.04 -1.45 11.36
N ASP A 79 1.48 -1.25 12.55
CA ASP A 79 2.14 -0.60 13.70
C ASP A 79 2.53 -1.66 14.75
N ILE A 80 3.61 -1.41 15.50
CA ILE A 80 3.96 -2.20 16.69
C ILE A 80 3.46 -1.47 17.93
N TYR A 81 2.70 -2.18 18.76
CA TYR A 81 2.16 -1.72 20.03
C TYR A 81 2.77 -2.48 21.20
N VAL A 82 2.85 -1.83 22.35
CA VAL A 82 3.05 -2.47 23.66
C VAL A 82 1.75 -2.39 24.45
N SER A 83 1.47 -3.45 25.22
CA SER A 83 0.35 -3.53 26.14
C SER A 83 0.82 -4.06 27.50
N SER A 84 0.15 -3.67 28.58
CA SER A 84 0.19 -4.48 29.81
C SER A 84 -0.47 -5.83 29.54
N ILE A 85 -0.07 -6.86 30.25
CA ILE A 85 -0.65 -8.19 30.13
C ILE A 85 -2.16 -8.21 30.41
N THR A 86 -2.66 -7.25 31.17
CA THR A 86 -4.09 -7.09 31.49
C THR A 86 -4.85 -6.28 30.43
N GLY A 87 -4.20 -5.76 29.38
CA GLY A 87 -4.83 -4.92 28.36
C GLY A 87 -5.19 -3.51 28.81
N ARG A 88 -5.01 -3.16 30.10
CA ARG A 88 -5.40 -1.84 30.65
C ARG A 88 -4.61 -0.66 30.08
N PHE A 89 -3.40 -0.92 29.64
CA PHE A 89 -2.54 0.07 29.00
C PHE A 89 -2.10 -0.45 27.65
N GLN A 90 -2.28 0.39 26.61
CA GLN A 90 -1.77 0.13 25.27
C GLN A 90 -1.16 1.38 24.68
N LYS A 91 0.00 1.27 24.07
CA LYS A 91 0.70 2.39 23.45
C LYS A 91 1.35 1.96 22.14
N LYS A 92 1.23 2.81 21.10
CA LYS A 92 1.99 2.65 19.88
C LYS A 92 3.47 2.94 20.14
N LEU A 93 4.33 2.00 19.80
CA LEU A 93 5.78 2.13 19.86
C LEU A 93 6.39 2.55 18.53
N ILE A 94 6.01 1.86 17.46
CA ILE A 94 6.61 2.03 16.14
C ILE A 94 5.50 2.14 15.10
N SER A 95 5.59 3.16 14.24
CA SER A 95 4.74 3.26 13.05
C SER A 95 5.43 2.60 11.87
N GLY A 96 4.76 1.60 11.29
CA GLY A 96 5.18 0.96 10.05
C GLY A 96 4.63 1.65 8.81
N ASN A 97 5.12 1.26 7.63
CA ASN A 97 4.63 1.68 6.31
C ASN A 97 4.66 3.19 6.03
N THR A 98 5.38 3.98 6.82
CA THR A 98 5.42 5.45 6.68
C THR A 98 6.82 6.01 6.49
N ARG A 99 7.84 5.18 6.66
CA ARG A 99 9.25 5.57 6.65
C ARG A 99 10.03 4.80 5.60
N PRO A 100 11.00 5.43 4.92
CA PRO A 100 11.84 4.78 3.91
C PRO A 100 12.60 3.55 4.41
N ASP A 101 12.96 3.52 5.68
CA ASP A 101 13.67 2.42 6.32
C ASP A 101 12.75 1.38 6.98
N LEU A 102 11.43 1.54 6.89
CA LEU A 102 10.44 0.67 7.48
C LEU A 102 9.19 0.60 6.58
N GLU A 103 9.40 0.01 5.40
CA GLU A 103 8.40 0.00 4.33
C GLU A 103 7.26 -0.98 4.59
N ASN A 104 7.55 -2.12 5.27
CA ASN A 104 6.57 -3.15 5.58
C ASN A 104 7.05 -4.06 6.74
N LEU A 105 6.17 -4.42 7.66
CA LEU A 105 6.42 -5.33 8.78
C LEU A 105 6.14 -6.81 8.48
N HIS A 106 5.98 -7.21 7.23
CA HIS A 106 5.76 -8.62 6.83
C HIS A 106 4.64 -9.34 7.59
N LEU A 107 3.43 -8.79 7.62
CA LEU A 107 2.29 -9.27 8.41
C LEU A 107 2.04 -10.79 8.37
N LEU A 108 2.27 -11.45 7.25
CA LEU A 108 2.00 -12.88 7.10
C LEU A 108 3.01 -13.79 7.81
N ASN A 109 4.22 -13.30 8.08
CA ASN A 109 5.33 -14.08 8.63
C ASN A 109 6.08 -13.28 9.71
N ALA A 110 5.35 -12.51 10.48
CA ALA A 110 5.91 -11.71 11.54
C ALA A 110 6.23 -12.55 12.79
N LYS A 111 7.33 -12.23 13.44
CA LYS A 111 7.66 -12.59 14.82
C LYS A 111 8.33 -11.38 15.46
N LEU A 112 7.90 -11.05 16.66
CA LEU A 112 8.59 -10.17 17.57
C LEU A 112 9.26 -11.06 18.62
N ASP A 113 10.36 -10.60 19.23
CA ASP A 113 11.05 -11.38 20.24
C ASP A 113 11.76 -10.47 21.25
N PHE A 114 11.40 -10.56 22.54
CA PHE A 114 12.03 -9.79 23.60
C PHE A 114 13.45 -10.25 23.85
N SER A 115 14.32 -9.30 24.17
CA SER A 115 15.63 -9.62 24.73
C SER A 115 15.47 -10.26 26.12
N PRO A 116 16.41 -11.15 26.56
CA PRO A 116 16.29 -11.86 27.82
C PRO A 116 16.17 -10.96 29.07
N ASP A 117 16.59 -9.71 28.98
CA ASP A 117 16.46 -8.68 30.01
C ASP A 117 15.13 -7.91 29.95
N GLY A 118 14.29 -8.16 28.94
CA GLY A 118 13.03 -7.47 28.71
C GLY A 118 13.13 -6.00 28.27
N GLY A 119 14.35 -5.46 28.20
CA GLY A 119 14.57 -4.03 27.89
C GLY A 119 14.41 -3.69 26.42
N ARG A 120 14.53 -4.66 25.54
CA ARG A 120 14.50 -4.50 24.08
C ARG A 120 13.67 -5.59 23.45
N PHE A 121 13.33 -5.39 22.19
CA PHE A 121 12.77 -6.45 21.35
C PHE A 121 13.33 -6.37 19.92
N ALA A 122 13.40 -7.52 19.26
CA ALA A 122 13.81 -7.67 17.87
C ALA A 122 12.60 -7.82 16.96
N PHE A 123 12.69 -7.28 15.75
CA PHE A 123 11.72 -7.50 14.69
C PHE A 123 12.37 -7.32 13.31
N VAL A 124 11.70 -7.83 12.30
CA VAL A 124 12.13 -7.70 10.91
C VAL A 124 11.16 -6.82 10.15
N ALA A 125 11.70 -5.94 9.32
CA ALA A 125 10.91 -5.16 8.39
C ALA A 125 11.61 -5.00 7.05
N ARG A 126 10.81 -4.78 6.00
CA ARG A 126 11.32 -4.42 4.67
C ARG A 126 11.87 -3.01 4.70
N GLY A 127 13.08 -2.85 4.22
CA GLY A 127 13.71 -1.58 3.91
C GLY A 127 13.85 -1.39 2.39
N PRO A 128 14.69 -0.44 1.94
CA PRO A 128 14.80 -0.07 0.53
C PRO A 128 15.47 -1.17 -0.33
N GLY A 129 14.69 -2.21 -0.62
CA GLY A 129 15.11 -3.33 -1.49
C GLY A 129 15.71 -4.55 -0.77
N TYR A 130 15.75 -4.58 0.56
CA TYR A 130 16.22 -5.70 1.40
C TYR A 130 15.56 -5.66 2.77
N ASP A 131 15.59 -6.79 3.48
CA ASP A 131 15.10 -6.84 4.85
C ASP A 131 16.15 -6.36 5.85
N ILE A 132 15.65 -5.78 6.93
CA ILE A 132 16.45 -5.23 8.02
C ILE A 132 15.98 -5.84 9.33
N LEU A 133 16.91 -6.36 10.13
CA LEU A 133 16.69 -6.72 11.52
C LEU A 133 16.83 -5.46 12.38
N TYR A 134 15.80 -5.17 13.16
CA TYR A 134 15.75 -4.05 14.08
C TYR A 134 15.83 -4.54 15.53
N ILE A 135 16.48 -3.75 16.36
CA ILE A 135 16.40 -3.87 17.82
C ILE A 135 15.91 -2.52 18.35
N ALA A 136 14.81 -2.54 19.08
CA ALA A 136 14.17 -1.37 19.64
C ALA A 136 13.99 -1.51 21.16
N ASP A 137 14.01 -0.37 21.85
CA ASP A 137 13.67 -0.26 23.27
C ASP A 137 12.19 -0.61 23.48
N SER A 138 11.90 -1.48 24.43
CA SER A 138 10.57 -2.04 24.64
C SER A 138 9.54 -1.08 25.24
N ARG A 139 9.98 0.03 25.86
CA ARG A 139 9.11 1.02 26.51
C ARG A 139 8.84 2.24 25.63
N THR A 140 9.87 2.67 24.89
CA THR A 140 9.82 3.91 24.09
C THR A 140 9.62 3.65 22.61
N GLY A 141 9.93 2.46 22.11
CA GLY A 141 9.96 2.10 20.69
C GLY A 141 11.13 2.75 19.92
N LYS A 142 12.10 3.36 20.64
CA LYS A 142 13.30 3.91 20.00
C LYS A 142 14.12 2.79 19.37
N ILE A 143 14.33 2.90 18.05
CA ILE A 143 15.20 1.96 17.33
C ILE A 143 16.64 2.23 17.75
N GLU A 144 17.28 1.24 18.38
CA GLU A 144 18.65 1.31 18.84
C GLU A 144 19.64 0.79 17.80
N LYS A 145 19.28 -0.28 17.09
CA LYS A 145 20.16 -0.92 16.11
C LYS A 145 19.37 -1.33 14.86
N LYS A 146 20.07 -1.31 13.72
CA LYS A 146 19.59 -1.75 12.40
C LYS A 146 20.69 -2.58 11.75
N PHE A 147 20.32 -3.76 11.27
CA PHE A 147 21.22 -4.67 10.57
C PHE A 147 20.61 -5.07 9.21
N PRO A 148 21.09 -4.48 8.12
CA PRO A 148 20.61 -4.80 6.77
C PRO A 148 21.22 -6.10 6.26
N PHE A 149 20.40 -6.98 5.66
CA PHE A 149 20.83 -8.26 5.10
C PHE A 149 20.73 -8.24 3.57
N LYS A 150 21.63 -7.50 2.91
CA LYS A 150 21.64 -7.32 1.44
C LYS A 150 21.98 -8.58 0.65
N GLY A 151 22.53 -9.61 1.29
CA GLY A 151 22.93 -10.87 0.66
C GLY A 151 21.87 -11.97 0.71
N LEU A 152 20.72 -11.68 1.36
CA LEU A 152 19.56 -12.57 1.46
C LEU A 152 18.37 -11.93 0.74
N ASP A 153 17.50 -12.74 0.15
CA ASP A 153 16.26 -12.29 -0.49
C ASP A 153 15.24 -11.83 0.54
N GLY A 154 15.30 -12.37 1.74
CA GLY A 154 14.51 -12.01 2.89
C GLY A 154 15.02 -12.62 4.18
N ILE A 155 14.58 -12.07 5.32
CA ILE A 155 14.80 -12.66 6.65
C ILE A 155 13.48 -12.69 7.43
N ARG A 156 13.34 -13.65 8.37
CA ARG A 156 12.10 -13.84 9.16
C ARG A 156 12.40 -14.43 10.51
N TYR A 157 11.43 -14.37 11.43
CA TYR A 157 11.39 -15.09 12.72
C TYR A 157 12.64 -14.89 13.58
N PRO A 158 12.98 -13.65 13.96
CA PRO A 158 14.10 -13.41 14.85
C PRO A 158 13.83 -14.05 16.22
N ALA A 159 14.89 -14.61 16.84
CA ALA A 159 14.85 -15.16 18.19
C ALA A 159 16.16 -14.86 18.93
N PHE A 160 16.09 -14.20 20.09
CA PHE A 160 17.25 -13.93 20.92
C PHE A 160 17.78 -15.19 21.58
N SER A 161 19.09 -15.34 21.65
CA SER A 161 19.73 -16.31 22.54
C SER A 161 19.57 -15.89 23.99
N PRO A 162 19.55 -16.84 24.99
CA PRO A 162 19.34 -16.53 26.40
C PRO A 162 20.40 -15.63 27.01
N ASP A 163 21.60 -15.53 26.40
CA ASP A 163 22.66 -14.60 26.79
C ASP A 163 22.52 -13.21 26.15
N GLY A 164 21.54 -13.00 25.25
CA GLY A 164 21.28 -11.76 24.56
C GLY A 164 22.36 -11.32 23.57
N ARG A 165 23.29 -12.21 23.19
CA ARG A 165 24.43 -11.87 22.32
C ARG A 165 24.24 -12.27 20.87
N ARG A 166 23.32 -13.19 20.60
CA ARG A 166 23.02 -13.74 19.28
C ARG A 166 21.53 -13.62 19.00
N ILE A 167 21.20 -13.57 17.71
CA ILE A 167 19.81 -13.72 17.22
C ILE A 167 19.81 -14.80 16.15
N ALA A 168 19.02 -15.85 16.35
CA ALA A 168 18.70 -16.79 15.30
C ALA A 168 17.62 -16.19 14.40
N LEU A 169 17.66 -16.49 13.11
CA LEU A 169 16.67 -16.05 12.13
C LEU A 169 16.60 -17.03 10.95
N VAL A 170 15.51 -16.99 10.24
CA VAL A 170 15.37 -17.65 8.96
C VAL A 170 15.84 -16.72 7.87
N GLY A 171 16.77 -17.17 7.04
CA GLY A 171 17.22 -16.47 5.84
C GLY A 171 16.66 -17.13 4.59
N LEU A 172 16.10 -16.33 3.69
CA LEU A 172 15.63 -16.77 2.38
C LEU A 172 16.70 -16.43 1.35
N LYS A 173 17.11 -17.41 0.56
CA LYS A 173 18.07 -17.22 -0.55
C LYS A 173 17.85 -18.26 -1.63
N ASP A 174 17.75 -17.78 -2.88
CA ASP A 174 17.60 -18.64 -4.07
C ASP A 174 16.45 -19.67 -3.92
N GLY A 175 15.34 -19.28 -3.30
CA GLY A 175 14.18 -20.14 -3.04
C GLY A 175 14.33 -21.12 -1.88
N LYS A 176 15.44 -21.11 -1.14
CA LYS A 176 15.68 -21.91 0.06
C LYS A 176 15.38 -21.13 1.31
N SER A 177 15.02 -21.84 2.37
CA SER A 177 14.72 -21.32 3.71
C SER A 177 15.64 -22.00 4.71
N ASP A 178 16.67 -21.29 5.15
CA ASP A 178 17.72 -21.82 6.02
C ASP A 178 17.79 -21.07 7.34
N ILE A 179 18.32 -21.74 8.38
CA ILE A 179 18.59 -21.13 9.69
C ILE A 179 19.94 -20.43 9.69
N TYR A 180 19.95 -19.23 10.24
CA TYR A 180 21.15 -18.43 10.46
C TYR A 180 21.23 -17.97 11.92
N ILE A 181 22.45 -17.78 12.41
CA ILE A 181 22.75 -17.14 13.72
C ILE A 181 23.52 -15.86 13.46
N PHE A 182 22.96 -14.75 13.89
CA PHE A 182 23.59 -13.43 13.78
C PHE A 182 24.20 -13.03 15.13
N HIS A 183 25.52 -12.80 15.14
CA HIS A 183 26.29 -12.38 16.31
C HIS A 183 26.28 -10.85 16.43
N LEU A 184 25.60 -10.32 17.44
CA LEU A 184 25.32 -8.86 17.56
C LEU A 184 26.59 -8.00 17.73
N LYS A 185 27.66 -8.52 18.36
CA LYS A 185 28.91 -7.78 18.60
C LYS A 185 29.82 -7.79 17.37
N SER A 186 30.07 -8.97 16.82
CA SER A 186 30.95 -9.15 15.65
C SER A 186 30.27 -8.81 14.33
N ARG A 187 28.93 -8.77 14.29
CA ARG A 187 28.10 -8.66 13.07
C ARG A 187 28.33 -9.82 12.10
N HIS A 188 28.84 -10.93 12.58
CA HIS A 188 29.00 -12.15 11.79
C HIS A 188 27.66 -12.86 11.66
N LEU A 189 27.35 -13.30 10.43
CA LEU A 189 26.20 -14.14 10.10
C LEU A 189 26.69 -15.56 9.83
N GLU A 190 26.41 -16.47 10.70
CA GLU A 190 26.69 -17.89 10.59
C GLU A 190 25.50 -18.60 9.94
N ARG A 191 25.72 -19.39 8.91
CA ARG A 191 24.70 -20.24 8.31
C ARG A 191 24.73 -21.61 8.97
N VAL A 192 23.61 -22.01 9.61
CA VAL A 192 23.49 -23.27 10.32
C VAL A 192 23.05 -24.41 9.40
N THR A 193 22.12 -24.12 8.47
CA THR A 193 21.63 -25.11 7.49
C THR A 193 21.88 -24.63 6.07
N ASP A 194 22.12 -25.56 5.12
CA ASP A 194 22.33 -25.29 3.69
C ASP A 194 21.85 -26.49 2.87
N ASP A 195 20.53 -26.60 2.74
CA ASP A 195 19.93 -27.70 2.01
C ASP A 195 18.62 -27.29 1.29
N TYR A 196 17.83 -28.23 0.79
CA TYR A 196 16.58 -27.97 0.07
C TYR A 196 15.34 -28.01 0.97
N PHE A 197 15.52 -28.35 2.26
CA PHE A 197 14.42 -28.45 3.20
C PHE A 197 14.00 -27.08 3.70
N THR A 198 12.78 -27.01 4.18
CA THR A 198 12.21 -25.78 4.72
C THR A 198 12.47 -25.71 6.22
N ASP A 199 13.41 -24.87 6.63
CA ASP A 199 13.74 -24.62 8.01
C ASP A 199 13.09 -23.33 8.50
N ILE A 200 12.28 -23.41 9.59
CA ILE A 200 11.44 -22.30 10.05
C ILE A 200 11.34 -22.28 11.59
N TYR A 201 10.90 -21.13 12.13
CA TYR A 201 10.59 -20.90 13.54
C TYR A 201 11.75 -21.23 14.51
N PRO A 202 12.94 -20.60 14.34
CA PRO A 202 14.01 -20.77 15.31
C PRO A 202 13.62 -20.23 16.68
N THR A 203 14.02 -20.97 17.75
CA THR A 203 13.87 -20.58 19.16
C THR A 203 14.98 -21.24 19.99
N PHE A 204 15.31 -20.68 21.16
CA PHE A 204 16.37 -21.19 22.00
C PHE A 204 15.80 -21.78 23.32
N ASP A 205 16.44 -22.82 23.84
CA ASP A 205 16.25 -23.25 25.24
C ASP A 205 17.09 -22.37 26.20
N SER A 206 16.90 -22.51 27.50
CA SER A 206 17.64 -21.75 28.54
C SER A 206 19.15 -22.01 28.54
N ARG A 207 19.61 -23.13 27.96
CA ARG A 207 21.01 -23.53 27.84
C ARG A 207 21.68 -22.96 26.60
N GLY A 208 20.91 -22.37 25.67
CA GLY A 208 21.40 -21.77 24.43
C GLY A 208 21.49 -22.74 23.25
N ASN A 209 20.88 -23.93 23.34
CA ASN A 209 20.66 -24.79 22.17
C ASN A 209 19.57 -24.17 21.30
N LEU A 210 19.77 -24.21 19.99
CA LEU A 210 18.82 -23.71 19.03
C LEU A 210 17.88 -24.82 18.54
N TYR A 211 16.57 -24.59 18.59
CA TYR A 211 15.56 -25.48 18.08
C TYR A 211 14.88 -24.82 16.89
N PHE A 212 14.48 -25.61 15.89
CA PHE A 212 13.75 -25.14 14.71
C PHE A 212 12.90 -26.26 14.12
N ALA A 213 11.85 -25.90 13.43
CA ALA A 213 11.01 -26.83 12.69
C ALA A 213 11.59 -27.05 11.29
N SER A 214 11.63 -28.30 10.83
CA SER A 214 12.12 -28.65 9.50
C SER A 214 11.33 -29.82 8.92
N ASP A 215 11.11 -29.79 7.60
CA ASP A 215 10.55 -30.91 6.83
C ASP A 215 11.65 -31.84 6.27
N ARG A 216 12.90 -31.68 6.73
CA ARG A 216 14.01 -32.57 6.33
C ARG A 216 13.72 -34.01 6.73
N ASN A 217 13.80 -34.89 5.76
CA ASN A 217 13.50 -36.29 5.93
C ASN A 217 14.45 -37.13 5.06
N GLU A 218 14.89 -38.27 5.59
CA GLU A 218 15.66 -39.26 4.84
C GLU A 218 14.85 -39.89 3.68
N ASP A 219 13.53 -39.96 3.87
CA ASP A 219 12.59 -40.40 2.82
C ASP A 219 12.00 -39.18 2.10
N ILE A 220 12.60 -38.84 0.95
CA ILE A 220 12.17 -37.73 0.09
C ILE A 220 10.70 -37.84 -0.41
N HIS A 221 10.05 -39.00 -0.21
CA HIS A 221 8.66 -39.23 -0.61
C HIS A 221 7.65 -38.83 0.48
N ARG A 222 8.11 -38.34 1.66
CA ARG A 222 7.25 -37.94 2.78
C ARG A 222 7.23 -36.43 3.01
N TYR A 223 7.01 -35.67 1.96
CA TYR A 223 6.88 -34.21 2.08
C TYR A 223 5.69 -33.80 2.96
N GLY A 224 5.86 -32.70 3.71
CA GLY A 224 4.80 -32.03 4.47
C GLY A 224 4.68 -32.47 5.93
N ASN A 225 5.45 -33.45 6.40
CA ASN A 225 5.63 -33.73 7.81
C ASN A 225 6.87 -33.02 8.30
N TYR A 226 6.75 -32.34 9.44
CA TYR A 226 7.82 -31.63 10.10
C TYR A 226 8.26 -32.38 11.36
N ALA A 227 9.53 -32.21 11.71
CA ALA A 227 10.05 -32.55 13.04
C ALA A 227 10.77 -31.33 13.62
N ILE A 228 11.00 -31.33 14.91
CA ILE A 228 11.84 -30.33 15.56
C ILE A 228 13.28 -30.88 15.57
N PHE A 229 14.21 -30.02 15.16
CA PHE A 229 15.63 -30.27 15.16
C PHE A 229 16.30 -29.36 16.16
N ARG A 230 17.38 -29.85 16.77
CA ARG A 230 18.22 -29.14 17.74
C ARG A 230 19.62 -28.95 17.18
N TYR A 231 20.14 -27.74 17.30
CA TYR A 231 21.55 -27.41 17.02
C TYR A 231 22.23 -26.99 18.33
N ASP A 232 23.28 -27.71 18.72
CA ASP A 232 24.03 -27.50 19.98
C ASP A 232 25.27 -26.61 19.82
N GLY A 233 25.51 -26.10 18.61
CA GLY A 233 26.69 -25.34 18.20
C GLY A 233 27.72 -26.19 17.42
N ALA A 234 27.50 -27.50 17.28
CA ALA A 234 28.40 -28.39 16.53
C ALA A 234 27.64 -29.31 15.56
N SER A 235 26.49 -29.85 15.99
CA SER A 235 25.72 -30.82 15.21
C SER A 235 24.24 -30.50 15.24
N ILE A 236 23.54 -30.93 14.17
CA ILE A 236 22.08 -30.86 14.05
C ILE A 236 21.53 -32.26 14.28
N GLU A 237 20.66 -32.40 15.26
CA GLU A 237 20.01 -33.67 15.62
C GLU A 237 18.49 -33.51 15.59
N ARG A 238 17.78 -34.55 15.17
CA ARG A 238 16.32 -34.57 15.24
C ARG A 238 15.90 -34.79 16.74
N ALA A 239 15.20 -33.81 17.28
CA ALA A 239 14.78 -33.82 18.69
C ALA A 239 13.42 -34.48 18.91
N THR A 240 12.57 -34.61 17.86
CA THR A 240 11.23 -35.20 17.98
C THR A 240 10.94 -36.17 16.84
N PRO A 241 9.98 -37.10 16.98
CA PRO A 241 9.39 -37.78 15.83
C PRO A 241 8.77 -36.78 14.84
N TYR A 242 8.50 -37.25 13.62
CA TYR A 242 7.78 -36.43 12.62
C TYR A 242 6.31 -36.28 13.04
N MET A 243 5.78 -35.08 12.82
CA MET A 243 4.38 -34.73 13.01
C MET A 243 3.86 -33.99 11.78
N GLY A 244 2.61 -33.62 11.72
CA GLY A 244 2.06 -32.85 10.64
C GLY A 244 2.77 -31.51 10.46
N LYS A 245 2.21 -30.63 9.64
CA LYS A 245 2.77 -29.29 9.43
C LYS A 245 2.79 -28.49 10.73
N ILE A 246 3.96 -28.04 11.14
CA ILE A 246 4.13 -27.11 12.25
C ILE A 246 3.83 -25.69 11.74
N HIS A 247 2.84 -25.03 12.34
CA HIS A 247 2.43 -23.67 11.98
C HIS A 247 3.14 -22.59 12.79
N TYR A 248 3.65 -22.95 13.99
CA TYR A 248 4.47 -22.09 14.84
C TYR A 248 5.18 -22.94 15.89
N LEU A 249 6.31 -22.46 16.39
CA LEU A 249 7.14 -23.12 17.43
C LEU A 249 7.64 -22.07 18.41
N ASP A 250 7.50 -22.37 19.71
CA ASP A 250 8.13 -21.64 20.80
C ASP A 250 8.46 -22.61 21.96
N MET A 251 9.16 -22.12 23.00
CA MET A 251 9.58 -22.91 24.15
C MET A 251 8.76 -22.56 25.39
N ARG A 252 8.38 -23.59 26.16
CA ARG A 252 7.81 -23.46 27.50
C ARG A 252 8.62 -24.33 28.47
N ASN A 253 9.35 -23.69 29.40
CA ASN A 253 10.17 -24.42 30.37
C ASN A 253 11.14 -25.44 29.74
N ASP A 254 11.88 -25.00 28.70
CA ASP A 254 12.80 -25.82 27.90
C ASP A 254 12.14 -26.98 27.12
N GLU A 255 10.83 -27.05 27.06
CA GLU A 255 10.10 -28.01 26.24
C GLU A 255 9.46 -27.31 25.03
N PRO A 256 9.56 -27.87 23.80
CA PRO A 256 8.96 -27.30 22.65
C PRO A 256 7.42 -27.32 22.73
N VAL A 257 6.81 -26.20 22.36
CA VAL A 257 5.37 -26.08 22.11
C VAL A 257 5.15 -25.75 20.63
N VAL A 258 4.26 -26.50 20.00
CA VAL A 258 3.97 -26.36 18.56
C VAL A 258 2.50 -26.06 18.33
N ALA A 259 2.23 -25.26 17.31
CA ALA A 259 0.90 -25.09 16.75
C ALA A 259 0.66 -26.13 15.64
N LEU A 260 -0.27 -27.03 15.83
CA LEU A 260 -0.61 -28.11 14.91
C LEU A 260 -2.09 -28.09 14.55
N GLU A 261 -2.40 -28.54 13.35
CA GLU A 261 -3.77 -28.74 12.91
C GLU A 261 -4.37 -30.00 13.55
N TYR A 262 -5.40 -29.82 14.35
CA TYR A 262 -6.16 -30.89 14.98
C TYR A 262 -7.65 -30.70 14.66
N ARG A 263 -8.30 -31.72 14.07
CA ARG A 263 -9.71 -31.64 13.68
C ARG A 263 -10.07 -30.36 12.90
N ASN A 264 -9.24 -30.02 11.90
CA ASN A 264 -9.37 -28.83 11.03
C ASN A 264 -9.16 -27.47 11.75
N THR A 265 -8.69 -27.43 12.99
CA THR A 265 -8.32 -26.19 13.68
C THR A 265 -6.88 -26.26 14.18
N ILE A 266 -6.22 -25.10 14.34
CA ILE A 266 -4.86 -25.04 14.85
C ILE A 266 -4.90 -24.85 16.36
N ASN A 267 -4.40 -25.83 17.10
CA ASN A 267 -4.29 -25.81 18.54
C ASN A 267 -2.82 -25.98 18.98
N LEU A 268 -2.51 -25.71 20.25
CA LEU A 268 -1.18 -25.75 20.80
C LEU A 268 -0.91 -27.07 21.56
N PHE A 269 0.28 -27.62 21.31
CA PHE A 269 0.72 -28.90 21.88
C PHE A 269 2.13 -28.77 22.41
N GLN A 270 2.32 -29.13 23.66
CA GLN A 270 3.64 -29.32 24.26
C GLN A 270 4.16 -30.71 23.91
N VAL A 271 5.40 -30.79 23.43
CA VAL A 271 5.99 -32.05 22.94
C VAL A 271 6.78 -32.72 24.09
N LYS A 272 6.38 -33.92 24.47
CA LYS A 272 7.08 -34.74 25.48
C LYS A 272 7.37 -36.15 24.93
N GLY A 273 8.58 -36.35 24.43
CA GLY A 273 8.97 -37.62 23.81
C GLY A 273 8.09 -37.93 22.58
N GLU A 274 7.34 -39.02 22.65
CA GLU A 274 6.41 -39.45 21.56
C GLU A 274 4.97 -39.00 21.80
N LYS A 275 4.73 -38.10 22.74
CA LYS A 275 3.40 -37.61 23.12
C LYS A 275 3.27 -36.11 22.89
N LEU A 276 2.08 -35.69 22.48
CA LEU A 276 1.66 -34.32 22.39
C LEU A 276 0.64 -34.02 23.47
N ILE A 277 0.95 -33.12 24.37
CA ILE A 277 0.05 -32.65 25.43
C ILE A 277 -0.63 -31.41 24.89
N ARG A 278 -1.93 -31.50 24.62
CA ARG A 278 -2.71 -30.37 24.15
C ARG A 278 -2.95 -29.39 25.27
N ILE A 279 -2.66 -28.12 25.04
CA ILE A 279 -2.78 -27.03 26.03
C ILE A 279 -3.83 -25.98 25.65
N THR A 280 -4.47 -26.11 24.48
CA THR A 280 -5.59 -25.29 24.08
C THR A 280 -6.62 -26.11 23.33
N ASN A 281 -7.90 -25.71 23.42
CA ASN A 281 -9.00 -26.40 22.75
C ASN A 281 -9.89 -25.44 21.94
N VAL A 282 -9.29 -24.51 21.21
CA VAL A 282 -10.03 -23.45 20.51
C VAL A 282 -10.61 -23.90 19.18
N ALA A 283 -11.83 -23.47 18.89
CA ALA A 283 -12.52 -23.76 17.63
C ALA A 283 -12.00 -22.94 16.44
N THR A 284 -11.42 -21.77 16.68
CA THR A 284 -11.09 -20.79 15.63
C THR A 284 -9.62 -20.78 15.22
N GLY A 285 -8.77 -21.44 16.00
CA GLY A 285 -7.35 -21.65 15.73
C GLY A 285 -6.42 -20.54 16.22
N ILE A 286 -5.21 -20.95 16.64
CA ILE A 286 -4.13 -20.09 17.09
C ILE A 286 -3.05 -20.04 16.02
N HIS A 287 -2.62 -18.83 15.63
CA HIS A 287 -1.67 -18.64 14.54
C HIS A 287 -0.23 -18.33 14.99
N SER A 288 -0.06 -17.66 16.12
CA SER A 288 1.23 -17.35 16.75
C SER A 288 1.03 -17.20 18.24
N PHE A 289 2.06 -17.49 19.01
CA PHE A 289 2.02 -17.42 20.47
C PHE A 289 3.43 -17.21 21.04
N SER A 290 3.52 -16.80 22.30
CA SER A 290 4.76 -16.76 23.05
C SER A 290 4.49 -16.95 24.55
N PHE A 291 5.50 -17.40 25.27
CA PHE A 291 5.47 -17.57 26.72
C PHE A 291 6.40 -16.57 27.41
N ASP A 292 6.06 -16.23 28.66
CA ASP A 292 7.01 -15.60 29.56
C ASP A 292 8.09 -16.60 30.00
N ARG A 293 9.10 -16.14 30.74
CA ARG A 293 10.20 -17.02 31.20
C ARG A 293 9.74 -18.15 32.12
N SER A 294 8.70 -17.94 32.92
CA SER A 294 8.16 -18.96 33.82
C SER A 294 7.31 -19.99 33.09
N GLY A 295 6.81 -19.67 31.92
CA GLY A 295 5.85 -20.48 31.17
C GLY A 295 4.43 -20.43 31.73
N ASP A 296 4.14 -19.49 32.65
CA ASP A 296 2.85 -19.33 33.31
C ASP A 296 1.94 -18.37 32.52
N VAL A 297 2.53 -17.41 31.78
CA VAL A 297 1.79 -16.45 30.96
C VAL A 297 2.04 -16.71 29.50
N MET A 298 0.97 -16.89 28.72
CA MET A 298 1.02 -17.09 27.29
C MET A 298 0.18 -16.01 26.59
N ALA A 299 0.76 -15.32 25.62
CA ALA A 299 0.00 -14.53 24.67
C ALA A 299 -0.17 -15.27 23.35
N ALA A 300 -1.35 -15.19 22.75
CA ALA A 300 -1.66 -15.86 21.50
C ALA A 300 -2.44 -14.95 20.53
N SER A 301 -2.24 -15.17 19.24
CA SER A 301 -3.06 -14.56 18.18
C SER A 301 -4.04 -15.60 17.66
N MET A 302 -5.33 -15.38 17.86
CA MET A 302 -6.39 -16.27 17.42
C MET A 302 -7.45 -15.57 16.58
N GLN A 303 -8.23 -16.33 15.83
CA GLN A 303 -9.30 -15.79 14.99
C GLN A 303 -10.56 -15.58 15.84
N LEU A 304 -10.97 -14.32 16.04
CA LEU A 304 -12.19 -13.94 16.78
C LEU A 304 -12.96 -12.88 16.02
N ASN A 305 -14.30 -13.01 15.94
CA ASN A 305 -15.19 -12.00 15.36
C ASN A 305 -14.77 -11.48 13.96
N GLY A 306 -14.22 -12.36 13.11
CA GLY A 306 -13.76 -12.03 11.77
C GLY A 306 -12.44 -11.25 11.70
N ALA A 307 -11.66 -11.22 12.79
CA ALA A 307 -10.34 -10.63 12.87
C ALA A 307 -9.38 -11.57 13.61
N ARG A 308 -8.08 -11.37 13.44
CA ARG A 308 -7.08 -11.95 14.35
C ARG A 308 -6.95 -11.04 15.55
N GLU A 309 -7.13 -11.62 16.74
CA GLU A 309 -7.07 -10.89 18.01
C GLU A 309 -5.98 -11.46 18.91
N VAL A 310 -5.37 -10.59 19.72
CA VAL A 310 -4.41 -10.99 20.74
C VAL A 310 -5.14 -11.27 22.04
N VAL A 311 -4.92 -12.45 22.58
CA VAL A 311 -5.46 -12.93 23.86
C VAL A 311 -4.33 -13.39 24.77
N VAL A 312 -4.60 -13.52 26.06
CA VAL A 312 -3.68 -14.00 27.08
C VAL A 312 -4.33 -15.15 27.84
N TYR A 313 -3.51 -16.16 28.12
CA TYR A 313 -3.80 -17.29 29.00
C TYR A 313 -2.90 -17.21 30.23
N GLU A 314 -3.46 -17.36 31.40
CA GLU A 314 -2.76 -17.47 32.67
C GLU A 314 -2.71 -18.94 33.10
N ASN A 315 -1.52 -19.51 33.25
CA ASN A 315 -1.30 -20.93 33.63
C ASN A 315 -2.05 -21.92 32.72
N PRO A 316 -1.80 -21.92 31.38
CA PRO A 316 -2.53 -22.83 30.48
C PRO A 316 -2.35 -24.30 30.91
N GLU A 317 -3.47 -24.96 31.21
CA GLU A 317 -3.54 -26.31 31.73
C GLU A 317 -3.60 -27.36 30.61
N PRO A 318 -3.09 -28.58 30.83
CA PRO A 318 -3.25 -29.68 29.90
C PRO A 318 -4.72 -30.05 29.67
N VAL A 319 -5.17 -30.13 28.42
CA VAL A 319 -6.51 -30.57 28.05
C VAL A 319 -6.57 -32.09 27.91
N ASP A 320 -5.66 -32.66 27.13
CA ASP A 320 -5.52 -34.09 26.89
C ASP A 320 -4.11 -34.44 26.37
N THR A 321 -3.87 -35.74 26.14
CA THR A 321 -2.59 -36.23 25.62
C THR A 321 -2.84 -37.16 24.45
N LEU A 322 -2.20 -36.84 23.34
CA LEU A 322 -2.34 -37.58 22.09
C LEU A 322 -1.00 -38.17 21.63
N PRO A 323 -1.03 -39.32 20.93
CA PRO A 323 0.20 -39.85 20.33
C PRO A 323 0.60 -39.00 19.14
N ILE A 324 1.89 -38.79 18.94
CA ILE A 324 2.44 -37.92 17.87
C ILE A 324 2.07 -38.47 16.48
N ASP A 325 2.00 -39.79 16.31
CA ASP A 325 1.66 -40.46 15.07
C ASP A 325 0.26 -40.11 14.53
N SER A 326 -0.66 -39.66 15.40
CA SER A 326 -1.99 -39.24 14.99
C SER A 326 -2.00 -37.95 14.14
N PHE A 327 -0.90 -37.23 14.13
CA PHE A 327 -0.71 -35.97 13.38
C PHE A 327 0.07 -36.15 12.09
N THR A 328 0.70 -37.32 11.88
CA THR A 328 1.39 -37.60 10.63
C THR A 328 0.36 -37.78 9.51
N ARG A 329 0.49 -36.97 8.47
CA ARG A 329 -0.38 -37.10 7.29
C ARG A 329 0.07 -38.30 6.48
N GLY A 330 -0.80 -39.32 6.39
CA GLY A 330 -0.59 -40.49 5.53
C GLY A 330 -0.71 -40.14 4.06
N LYS A 331 0.25 -40.56 3.26
CA LYS A 331 0.30 -40.47 1.81
C LYS A 331 0.14 -39.07 1.24
N PHE A 332 1.26 -38.33 1.17
CA PHE A 332 1.37 -37.19 0.29
C PHE A 332 1.87 -37.65 -1.08
N TYR A 333 1.34 -36.95 -2.12
CA TYR A 333 1.58 -37.11 -3.53
C TYR A 333 2.93 -37.73 -3.85
N HIS A 334 2.93 -38.84 -4.57
CA HIS A 334 4.15 -39.32 -5.22
C HIS A 334 4.69 -38.21 -6.13
N TYR A 335 5.68 -37.47 -5.65
CA TYR A 335 6.46 -36.62 -6.50
C TYR A 335 7.15 -37.53 -7.52
N ARG A 336 6.65 -37.52 -8.75
CA ARG A 336 7.42 -38.04 -9.87
C ARG A 336 8.41 -36.92 -10.19
N PRO A 337 9.73 -37.15 -10.06
CA PRO A 337 10.70 -36.18 -10.56
C PRO A 337 10.38 -35.97 -12.04
N MET A 338 9.82 -34.83 -12.38
CA MET A 338 9.70 -34.43 -13.77
C MET A 338 11.09 -33.93 -14.21
N GLU A 339 11.60 -34.45 -15.29
CA GLU A 339 12.76 -33.87 -15.93
C GLU A 339 12.37 -32.47 -16.44
N TYR A 340 12.76 -31.45 -15.70
CA TYR A 340 12.56 -30.07 -16.12
C TYR A 340 13.62 -29.70 -17.15
N VAL A 341 13.22 -29.47 -18.38
CA VAL A 341 14.08 -28.86 -19.38
C VAL A 341 14.07 -27.36 -19.15
N SER A 342 15.11 -26.83 -18.52
CA SER A 342 15.32 -25.40 -18.41
C SER A 342 15.50 -24.79 -19.80
N ARG A 343 14.66 -23.85 -20.17
CA ARG A 343 14.78 -23.07 -21.40
C ARG A 343 14.96 -21.59 -21.05
N LYS A 344 15.81 -20.92 -21.85
CA LYS A 344 15.92 -19.45 -21.71
C LYS A 344 14.57 -18.82 -22.00
N TYR A 345 14.10 -18.01 -21.09
CA TYR A 345 12.85 -17.27 -21.25
C TYR A 345 12.91 -16.38 -22.49
N LYS A 346 11.85 -16.39 -23.29
CA LYS A 346 11.65 -15.49 -24.42
C LYS A 346 10.47 -14.59 -24.08
N VAL A 347 10.67 -13.28 -24.16
CA VAL A 347 9.61 -12.29 -23.97
C VAL A 347 8.50 -12.57 -24.99
N SER A 348 7.28 -12.69 -24.50
CA SER A 348 6.08 -12.92 -25.29
C SER A 348 4.93 -12.17 -24.63
N PHE A 349 4.32 -11.26 -25.37
CA PHE A 349 3.24 -10.43 -24.88
C PHE A 349 1.89 -11.12 -25.01
N SER A 350 1.05 -10.95 -23.98
CA SER A 350 -0.36 -11.29 -23.98
C SER A 350 -1.18 -10.05 -23.68
N VAL A 351 -2.41 -10.01 -24.18
CA VAL A 351 -3.35 -8.94 -23.84
C VAL A 351 -3.90 -9.20 -22.46
N ASP A 352 -3.69 -8.24 -21.53
CA ASP A 352 -4.18 -8.34 -20.16
C ASP A 352 -5.56 -7.69 -20.01
N TRP A 353 -5.73 -6.54 -20.65
CA TRP A 353 -7.00 -5.83 -20.61
C TRP A 353 -7.20 -4.92 -21.82
N ILE A 354 -8.47 -4.71 -22.14
CA ILE A 354 -8.92 -3.74 -23.14
C ILE A 354 -10.05 -2.93 -22.52
N ALA A 355 -9.97 -1.62 -22.60
CA ALA A 355 -11.03 -0.73 -22.17
C ALA A 355 -11.29 0.29 -23.26
N GLY A 356 -12.56 0.60 -23.51
CA GLY A 356 -12.95 1.60 -24.50
C GLY A 356 -14.41 1.93 -24.40
N ALA A 357 -14.75 3.11 -24.89
CA ALA A 357 -16.13 3.52 -25.09
C ALA A 357 -16.21 4.40 -26.34
N GLY A 358 -17.35 4.41 -26.98
CA GLY A 358 -17.59 5.26 -28.14
C GLY A 358 -19.02 5.72 -28.17
N GLY A 359 -19.23 6.84 -28.84
CA GLY A 359 -20.54 7.44 -29.06
C GLY A 359 -20.59 8.18 -30.40
N TYR A 360 -21.78 8.52 -30.83
CA TYR A 360 -22.01 9.30 -32.02
C TYR A 360 -22.77 10.59 -31.69
N SER A 361 -22.26 11.70 -32.17
CA SER A 361 -22.91 13.02 -32.09
C SER A 361 -23.18 13.54 -33.49
N THR A 362 -24.37 14.07 -33.71
CA THR A 362 -24.73 14.68 -34.98
C THR A 362 -23.88 15.92 -35.32
N LEU A 363 -23.28 16.56 -34.30
CA LEU A 363 -22.42 17.74 -34.45
C LEU A 363 -20.94 17.36 -34.66
N TYR A 364 -20.47 16.31 -33.99
CA TYR A 364 -19.05 15.96 -33.94
C TYR A 364 -18.71 14.61 -34.57
N GLY A 365 -19.72 13.89 -35.10
CA GLY A 365 -19.54 12.55 -35.65
C GLY A 365 -19.30 11.47 -34.60
N GLY A 366 -18.62 10.39 -34.97
CA GLY A 366 -18.21 9.33 -34.04
C GLY A 366 -17.03 9.79 -33.18
N MET A 367 -17.13 9.58 -31.88
CA MET A 367 -16.07 9.83 -30.90
C MET A 367 -15.88 8.58 -30.06
N GLY A 368 -14.65 8.29 -29.67
CA GLY A 368 -14.35 7.15 -28.82
C GLY A 368 -12.96 7.23 -28.21
N TYR A 369 -12.73 6.41 -27.22
CA TYR A 369 -11.39 6.15 -26.71
C TYR A 369 -11.17 4.64 -26.66
N LEU A 370 -9.92 4.25 -26.78
CA LEU A 370 -9.45 2.86 -26.66
C LEU A 370 -8.17 2.87 -25.85
N THR A 371 -8.10 1.98 -24.86
CA THR A 371 -6.85 1.69 -24.17
C THR A 371 -6.64 0.17 -24.12
N LEU A 372 -5.43 -0.27 -24.45
CA LEU A 372 -5.01 -1.66 -24.51
C LEU A 372 -3.76 -1.83 -23.69
N GLY A 373 -3.76 -2.78 -22.74
CA GLY A 373 -2.59 -3.17 -21.96
C GLY A 373 -2.15 -4.59 -22.30
N MET A 374 -0.86 -4.75 -22.54
CA MET A 374 -0.21 -6.04 -22.79
C MET A 374 1.00 -6.18 -21.89
N SER A 375 1.21 -7.35 -21.31
CA SER A 375 2.43 -7.65 -20.56
C SER A 375 3.04 -8.98 -20.97
N ASP A 376 4.27 -9.20 -20.56
CA ASP A 376 4.89 -10.50 -20.61
C ASP A 376 4.57 -11.34 -19.36
N TRP A 377 4.86 -12.63 -19.39
CA TRP A 377 4.58 -13.57 -18.30
C TRP A 377 5.18 -13.18 -16.95
N THR A 378 6.31 -12.48 -16.95
CA THR A 378 7.00 -12.05 -15.73
C THR A 378 6.53 -10.69 -15.25
N GLY A 379 5.77 -9.94 -16.06
CA GLY A 379 5.39 -8.56 -15.77
C GLY A 379 6.57 -7.57 -15.85
N ASP A 380 7.70 -7.99 -16.41
CA ASP A 380 8.90 -7.17 -16.57
C ASP A 380 8.77 -6.18 -17.73
N HIS A 381 7.89 -6.49 -18.70
CA HIS A 381 7.69 -5.74 -19.93
C HIS A 381 6.22 -5.46 -20.16
N TRP A 382 5.88 -4.18 -20.34
CA TRP A 382 4.52 -3.75 -20.65
C TRP A 382 4.48 -2.91 -21.92
N ILE A 383 3.42 -3.06 -22.68
CA ILE A 383 3.04 -2.15 -23.75
C ILE A 383 1.65 -1.63 -23.44
N ILE A 384 1.50 -0.32 -23.36
CA ILE A 384 0.19 0.33 -23.14
C ILE A 384 -0.06 1.23 -24.35
N PHE A 385 -1.15 0.98 -25.02
CA PHE A 385 -1.67 1.82 -26.10
C PHE A 385 -2.91 2.55 -25.61
N SER A 386 -2.95 3.87 -25.78
CA SER A 386 -4.13 4.68 -25.49
C SER A 386 -4.40 5.60 -26.67
N SER A 387 -5.66 5.75 -27.07
CA SER A 387 -6.06 6.58 -28.18
C SER A 387 -7.44 7.17 -27.98
N ASP A 388 -7.57 8.46 -28.28
CA ASP A 388 -8.85 9.13 -28.50
C ASP A 388 -9.09 9.24 -30.00
N MET A 389 -10.27 8.85 -30.45
CA MET A 389 -10.63 8.85 -31.88
C MET A 389 -11.80 9.79 -32.15
N TYR A 390 -11.63 10.60 -33.18
CA TYR A 390 -12.70 11.36 -33.81
C TYR A 390 -12.87 10.85 -35.25
N ALA A 391 -14.05 10.32 -35.58
CA ALA A 391 -14.28 9.61 -36.85
C ALA A 391 -14.20 10.49 -38.11
N GLN A 392 -14.18 11.81 -37.96
CA GLN A 392 -14.11 12.73 -39.12
C GLN A 392 -12.70 12.88 -39.69
N ASP A 393 -11.65 12.70 -38.88
CA ASP A 393 -10.27 12.85 -39.33
C ASP A 393 -9.28 12.05 -38.50
N ILE A 394 -8.85 10.93 -39.03
CA ILE A 394 -7.86 10.04 -38.38
C ILE A 394 -6.51 10.76 -38.19
N SER A 395 -6.18 11.77 -39.03
CA SER A 395 -4.93 12.53 -38.89
C SER A 395 -4.87 13.33 -37.57
N ASN A 396 -6.04 13.58 -36.97
CA ASN A 396 -6.19 14.28 -35.67
C ASN A 396 -6.35 13.35 -34.47
N MET A 397 -6.22 12.04 -34.65
CA MET A 397 -6.25 11.08 -33.59
C MET A 397 -5.15 11.37 -32.57
N GLN A 398 -5.51 11.43 -31.31
CA GLN A 398 -4.52 11.42 -30.21
C GLN A 398 -4.17 9.99 -29.88
N PHE A 399 -2.90 9.72 -29.72
CA PHE A 399 -2.44 8.39 -29.26
C PHE A 399 -1.20 8.49 -28.40
N PHE A 400 -1.04 7.52 -27.53
CA PHE A 400 0.14 7.29 -26.71
C PHE A 400 0.48 5.79 -26.75
N ILE A 401 1.74 5.48 -27.03
CA ILE A 401 2.28 4.13 -26.99
C ILE A 401 3.42 4.13 -25.99
N ASP A 402 3.20 3.50 -24.86
CA ASP A 402 4.18 3.38 -23.78
C ASP A 402 4.76 1.96 -23.75
N TYR A 403 6.06 1.84 -23.77
CA TYR A 403 6.76 0.62 -23.43
C TYR A 403 7.46 0.78 -22.09
N LEU A 404 7.05 -0.04 -21.09
CA LEU A 404 7.63 -0.06 -19.76
C LEU A 404 8.55 -1.25 -19.59
N TYR A 405 9.74 -1.01 -19.07
CA TYR A 405 10.70 -2.02 -18.66
C TYR A 405 10.92 -1.94 -17.15
N LEU A 406 10.48 -2.99 -16.41
CA LEU A 406 10.41 -3.01 -14.95
C LEU A 406 11.30 -4.06 -14.28
N LYS A 407 12.12 -4.76 -15.06
CA LYS A 407 12.94 -5.91 -14.61
C LYS A 407 14.03 -5.56 -13.59
N LYS A 408 14.51 -4.36 -13.61
CA LYS A 408 15.64 -3.90 -12.81
C LYS A 408 15.17 -2.91 -11.75
N ARG A 409 16.09 -2.45 -10.90
CA ARG A 409 15.79 -1.36 -9.97
C ARG A 409 15.50 -0.04 -10.69
N TRP A 410 16.06 0.16 -11.87
CA TRP A 410 15.67 1.23 -12.78
C TRP A 410 14.48 0.78 -13.60
N ASP A 411 13.42 1.55 -13.55
CA ASP A 411 12.31 1.42 -14.48
C ASP A 411 12.56 2.37 -15.65
N ALA A 412 12.20 1.93 -16.85
CA ALA A 412 12.30 2.76 -18.05
C ALA A 412 10.95 2.83 -18.75
N ASN A 413 10.56 4.01 -19.19
CA ASN A 413 9.43 4.24 -20.08
C ASN A 413 9.92 4.85 -21.39
N LEU A 414 9.63 4.17 -22.49
CA LEU A 414 9.75 4.70 -23.85
C LEU A 414 8.35 5.00 -24.35
N ASN A 415 8.11 6.24 -24.74
CA ASN A 415 6.80 6.69 -25.21
C ASN A 415 6.92 7.28 -26.63
N VAL A 416 5.91 6.97 -27.47
CA VAL A 416 5.66 7.65 -28.73
C VAL A 416 4.23 8.18 -28.69
N HIS A 417 4.04 9.43 -29.06
CA HIS A 417 2.74 10.07 -28.92
C HIS A 417 2.41 11.06 -30.04
N GLN A 418 1.12 11.27 -30.22
CA GLN A 418 0.55 12.42 -30.92
C GLN A 418 -0.60 12.95 -30.06
N TYR A 419 -0.57 14.24 -29.71
CA TYR A 419 -1.65 14.88 -28.97
C TYR A 419 -1.82 16.34 -29.34
N TRP A 420 -2.99 16.90 -29.03
CA TRP A 420 -3.30 18.28 -29.17
C TRP A 420 -3.20 19.03 -27.86
N SER A 421 -2.66 20.25 -27.92
CA SER A 421 -2.60 21.14 -26.77
C SER A 421 -2.96 22.57 -27.19
N ILE A 422 -3.35 23.39 -26.22
CA ILE A 422 -3.51 24.83 -26.39
C ILE A 422 -2.24 25.49 -25.90
N GLY A 423 -1.70 26.42 -26.66
CA GLY A 423 -0.53 27.20 -26.32
C GLY A 423 -0.73 28.68 -26.70
N PHE A 424 0.40 29.41 -26.65
CA PHE A 424 0.45 30.81 -26.97
C PHE A 424 1.67 31.10 -27.86
N TYR A 425 1.62 32.18 -28.58
CA TYR A 425 2.69 32.60 -29.49
C TYR A 425 2.81 34.11 -29.50
N ASP A 426 4.05 34.60 -29.72
CA ASP A 426 4.42 36.02 -29.76
C ASP A 426 3.93 36.79 -28.53
N SER A 427 4.39 36.35 -27.35
CA SER A 427 4.09 36.97 -26.05
C SER A 427 2.59 37.16 -25.81
N LEU A 428 1.81 36.11 -26.07
CA LEU A 428 0.35 36.05 -25.92
C LEU A 428 -0.43 36.84 -26.99
N SER A 429 0.20 37.26 -28.08
CA SER A 429 -0.54 37.91 -29.19
C SER A 429 -1.53 36.97 -29.85
N TYR A 430 -1.25 35.67 -29.86
CA TYR A 430 -2.07 34.63 -30.46
C TYR A 430 -2.30 33.46 -29.54
N ILE A 431 -3.49 32.85 -29.64
CA ILE A 431 -3.75 31.51 -29.08
C ILE A 431 -3.34 30.49 -30.13
N THR A 432 -2.73 29.38 -29.70
CA THR A 432 -2.37 28.32 -30.65
C THR A 432 -3.07 27.01 -30.29
N PHE A 433 -3.47 26.28 -31.35
CA PHE A 433 -3.78 24.86 -31.26
C PHE A 433 -2.56 24.10 -31.78
N ASP A 434 -1.90 23.40 -30.89
CA ASP A 434 -0.63 22.75 -31.19
C ASP A 434 -0.84 21.25 -31.38
N LYS A 435 -0.47 20.74 -32.55
CA LYS A 435 -0.34 19.29 -32.78
C LYS A 435 1.09 18.87 -32.43
N ASN A 436 1.23 18.05 -31.45
CA ASN A 436 2.52 17.54 -30.95
C ASN A 436 2.69 16.10 -31.40
N LEU A 437 3.75 15.81 -32.14
CA LEU A 437 4.17 14.46 -32.51
C LEU A 437 5.58 14.24 -31.94
N GLY A 438 5.74 13.26 -31.08
CA GLY A 438 7.00 13.13 -30.38
C GLY A 438 7.29 11.76 -29.80
N ALA A 439 8.45 11.68 -29.18
CA ALA A 439 8.86 10.54 -28.41
C ALA A 439 9.71 10.97 -27.21
N TYR A 440 9.62 10.24 -26.11
CA TYR A 440 10.49 10.47 -24.97
C TYR A 440 10.92 9.16 -24.32
N MET A 441 12.00 9.25 -23.55
CA MET A 441 12.47 8.23 -22.65
C MET A 441 12.53 8.81 -21.22
N LEU A 442 11.89 8.15 -20.28
CA LEU A 442 11.97 8.44 -18.86
C LEU A 442 12.60 7.26 -18.12
N LEU A 443 13.55 7.56 -17.26
CA LEU A 443 14.17 6.61 -16.33
C LEU A 443 13.75 6.98 -14.92
N TYR A 444 13.30 5.99 -14.17
CA TYR A 444 12.88 6.14 -12.78
C TYR A 444 13.82 5.34 -11.88
N TYR A 445 14.38 5.98 -10.87
CA TYR A 445 15.19 5.32 -9.85
C TYR A 445 14.51 5.41 -8.49
N PRO A 446 13.90 4.32 -7.98
CA PRO A 446 13.32 4.29 -6.65
C PRO A 446 14.44 4.21 -5.60
N PHE A 447 14.55 5.21 -4.74
CA PHE A 447 15.39 5.15 -3.54
C PHE A 447 14.81 4.17 -2.52
N ASN A 448 13.50 4.17 -2.40
CA ASN A 448 12.66 3.34 -1.54
C ASN A 448 11.22 3.30 -2.11
N ARG A 449 10.27 2.70 -1.39
CA ARG A 449 8.88 2.60 -1.79
C ARG A 449 8.20 3.95 -2.04
N PHE A 450 8.66 5.03 -1.38
CA PHE A 450 7.99 6.32 -1.35
C PHE A 450 8.68 7.38 -2.21
N ASP A 451 9.99 7.24 -2.43
CA ASP A 451 10.83 8.26 -3.04
C ASP A 451 11.47 7.75 -4.33
N ARG A 452 11.34 8.51 -5.42
CA ARG A 452 12.00 8.22 -6.67
C ARG A 452 12.56 9.46 -7.35
N LEU A 453 13.66 9.27 -8.06
CA LEU A 453 14.23 10.22 -9.02
C LEU A 453 13.71 9.87 -10.42
N GLU A 454 13.43 10.90 -11.20
CA GLU A 454 12.96 10.80 -12.57
C GLU A 454 13.91 11.59 -13.48
N ILE A 455 14.44 10.97 -14.51
CA ILE A 455 15.33 11.63 -15.48
C ILE A 455 14.80 11.30 -16.87
N GLY A 456 14.64 12.31 -17.71
CA GLY A 456 14.07 12.13 -19.03
C GLY A 456 14.68 12.98 -20.10
N THR A 457 14.51 12.54 -21.32
CA THR A 457 14.77 13.30 -22.53
C THR A 457 13.77 12.91 -23.59
N GLY A 458 13.46 13.82 -24.45
CA GLY A 458 12.54 13.59 -25.55
C GLY A 458 12.65 14.65 -26.62
N TYR A 459 11.79 14.50 -27.60
CA TYR A 459 11.71 15.39 -28.73
C TYR A 459 10.26 15.48 -29.18
N ASP A 460 9.75 16.70 -29.30
CA ASP A 460 8.45 17.02 -29.86
C ASP A 460 8.62 17.83 -31.15
N TYR A 461 7.95 17.37 -32.19
CA TYR A 461 7.67 18.14 -33.36
C TYR A 461 6.29 18.77 -33.22
N LYS A 462 6.27 20.11 -33.09
CA LYS A 462 5.08 20.87 -32.77
C LYS A 462 4.64 21.64 -33.99
N THR A 463 3.39 21.42 -34.45
CA THR A 463 2.74 22.20 -35.49
C THR A 463 1.73 23.12 -34.82
N ARG A 464 1.98 24.41 -34.83
CA ARG A 464 1.16 25.45 -34.21
C ARG A 464 0.27 26.14 -35.22
N TYR A 465 -1.03 26.06 -35.01
CA TYR A 465 -2.04 26.82 -35.80
C TYR A 465 -2.43 28.06 -35.00
N LEU A 466 -2.17 29.26 -35.53
CA LEU A 466 -2.36 30.53 -34.84
C LEU A 466 -3.78 31.07 -35.01
N TYR A 467 -4.38 31.46 -33.90
CA TYR A 467 -5.71 32.07 -33.88
C TYR A 467 -5.66 33.40 -33.11
N TYR A 468 -6.48 34.38 -33.58
CA TYR A 468 -6.77 35.54 -32.76
C TYR A 468 -7.60 35.16 -31.53
N TRP A 469 -7.64 36.04 -30.52
CA TRP A 469 -8.41 35.83 -29.31
C TRP A 469 -9.92 35.69 -29.49
N ASP A 470 -10.45 36.16 -30.64
CA ASP A 470 -11.85 35.96 -31.06
C ASP A 470 -12.12 34.57 -31.67
N GLY A 471 -11.08 33.72 -31.78
CA GLY A 471 -11.17 32.40 -32.37
C GLY A 471 -10.99 32.35 -33.91
N THR A 472 -10.67 33.47 -34.55
CA THR A 472 -10.45 33.52 -36.01
C THR A 472 -9.06 32.97 -36.34
N TYR A 473 -8.99 32.00 -37.27
CA TYR A 473 -7.70 31.45 -37.74
C TYR A 473 -6.97 32.51 -38.61
N THR A 474 -5.71 32.73 -38.28
CA THR A 474 -4.88 33.75 -38.95
C THR A 474 -4.37 33.30 -40.32
N GLY A 475 -4.49 32.03 -40.68
CA GLY A 475 -3.84 31.45 -41.88
C GLY A 475 -2.35 31.11 -41.64
N ILE A 476 -1.82 31.35 -40.47
CA ILE A 476 -0.40 31.15 -40.16
C ILE A 476 -0.22 29.82 -39.40
N THR A 477 0.71 29.02 -39.88
CA THR A 477 1.15 27.81 -39.23
C THR A 477 2.66 27.89 -38.91
N VAL A 478 3.06 27.61 -37.68
CA VAL A 478 4.45 27.63 -37.21
C VAL A 478 4.87 26.23 -36.88
N PHE A 479 6.08 25.83 -37.31
CA PHE A 479 6.68 24.56 -37.03
C PHE A 479 7.82 24.74 -36.01
N GLN A 480 7.83 23.94 -34.97
CA GLN A 480 8.84 24.00 -33.91
C GLN A 480 9.40 22.63 -33.60
N HIS A 481 10.70 22.60 -33.29
CA HIS A 481 11.43 21.42 -32.84
C HIS A 481 11.83 21.61 -31.38
N GLU A 482 11.33 20.77 -30.48
CA GLU A 482 11.49 20.92 -29.06
C GLU A 482 12.18 19.69 -28.45
N PRO A 483 13.51 19.54 -28.59
CA PRO A 483 14.24 18.57 -27.79
C PRO A 483 14.24 19.03 -26.34
N PHE A 484 13.80 18.19 -25.42
CA PHE A 484 13.71 18.55 -24.00
C PHE A 484 14.51 17.62 -23.10
N LEU A 485 14.91 18.18 -21.98
CA LEU A 485 15.48 17.48 -20.84
C LEU A 485 14.55 17.63 -19.64
N TYR A 486 14.40 16.57 -18.88
CA TYR A 486 13.52 16.51 -17.70
C TYR A 486 14.25 15.92 -16.51
N LEU A 487 14.05 16.53 -15.33
CA LEU A 487 14.47 16.03 -14.04
C LEU A 487 13.32 16.19 -13.05
N GLY A 488 12.98 15.13 -12.34
CA GLY A 488 11.92 15.13 -11.35
C GLY A 488 12.28 14.35 -10.10
N PHE A 489 11.67 14.73 -8.98
CA PHE A 489 11.68 13.98 -7.74
C PHE A 489 10.25 13.84 -7.23
N SER A 490 9.86 12.61 -6.93
CA SER A 490 8.54 12.28 -6.41
C SER A 490 8.66 11.62 -5.04
N HIS A 491 7.83 12.08 -4.11
CA HIS A 491 7.59 11.45 -2.80
C HIS A 491 6.10 11.18 -2.65
N ASP A 492 5.71 9.96 -2.27
CA ASP A 492 4.32 9.62 -1.94
C ASP A 492 4.27 8.54 -0.86
N ASN A 493 3.95 8.94 0.37
CA ASN A 493 3.66 8.04 1.48
C ASN A 493 2.20 8.19 1.97
N ALA A 494 1.33 8.69 1.12
CA ALA A 494 -0.08 8.88 1.47
C ALA A 494 -0.79 7.53 1.63
N LEU A 495 -1.67 7.47 2.63
CA LEU A 495 -2.62 6.40 2.81
C LEU A 495 -3.89 6.75 2.04
N TYR A 496 -4.27 5.86 1.14
CA TYR A 496 -5.45 6.02 0.30
C TYR A 496 -6.60 5.13 0.77
N TYR A 497 -7.79 5.74 0.85
CA TYR A 497 -9.06 5.03 0.87
C TYR A 497 -9.68 5.04 -0.53
N PRO A 498 -10.74 4.27 -0.80
CA PRO A 498 -11.39 4.28 -2.11
C PRO A 498 -11.82 5.68 -2.58
N TRP A 499 -11.95 6.61 -1.67
CA TRP A 499 -12.38 7.99 -1.91
C TRP A 499 -11.25 9.02 -1.81
N GLY A 500 -9.99 8.62 -1.86
CA GLY A 500 -8.85 9.52 -1.88
C GLY A 500 -7.92 9.43 -0.66
N PRO A 501 -6.90 10.28 -0.60
CA PRO A 501 -5.88 10.25 0.44
C PRO A 501 -6.40 10.78 1.77
N VAL A 502 -6.09 10.02 2.86
CA VAL A 502 -6.57 10.32 4.22
C VAL A 502 -5.47 10.68 5.20
N ASN A 503 -4.24 10.25 4.96
CA ASN A 503 -3.08 10.54 5.82
C ASN A 503 -1.79 10.50 5.03
N GLY A 504 -0.69 11.08 5.54
CA GLY A 504 0.60 11.07 4.88
C GLY A 504 0.89 12.34 4.08
N SER A 505 1.77 12.24 3.08
CA SER A 505 2.20 13.37 2.25
C SER A 505 2.51 12.94 0.82
N ARG A 506 2.34 13.86 -0.10
CA ARG A 506 2.83 13.76 -1.47
C ARG A 506 3.64 15.00 -1.77
N PHE A 507 4.74 14.83 -2.46
CA PHE A 507 5.56 15.93 -2.92
C PHE A 507 6.12 15.60 -4.30
N PHE A 508 6.07 16.56 -5.18
CA PHE A 508 6.69 16.50 -6.48
C PHE A 508 7.48 17.78 -6.71
N ALA A 509 8.71 17.69 -7.23
CA ALA A 509 9.45 18.81 -7.75
C ALA A 509 10.05 18.40 -9.10
N GLY A 510 9.87 19.26 -10.11
CA GLY A 510 10.35 18.99 -11.46
C GLY A 510 10.99 20.20 -12.11
N ALA A 511 11.89 19.91 -13.02
CA ALA A 511 12.48 20.87 -13.93
C ALA A 511 12.47 20.30 -15.35
N GLN A 512 12.06 21.12 -16.31
CA GLN A 512 12.11 20.79 -17.74
C GLN A 512 12.76 21.93 -18.48
N GLY A 513 13.60 21.62 -19.46
CA GLY A 513 14.23 22.61 -20.30
C GLY A 513 14.24 22.21 -21.76
N VAL A 514 14.05 23.17 -22.64
CA VAL A 514 14.18 23.06 -24.11
C VAL A 514 15.39 23.93 -24.54
N PRO A 515 16.62 23.38 -24.44
CA PRO A 515 17.83 24.19 -24.59
C PRO A 515 18.18 24.55 -26.05
N ILE A 516 17.74 23.71 -26.99
CA ILE A 516 18.10 23.79 -28.41
C ILE A 516 16.81 23.84 -29.23
N SER A 517 16.25 25.04 -29.38
CA SER A 517 15.02 25.29 -30.15
C SER A 517 14.95 26.77 -30.49
N THR A 518 14.09 27.13 -31.43
CA THR A 518 13.63 28.51 -31.64
C THR A 518 12.75 28.97 -30.48
N ASN A 519 12.18 28.04 -29.70
CA ASN A 519 11.35 28.30 -28.53
C ASN A 519 12.12 27.85 -27.24
N ARG A 520 13.19 28.59 -26.89
CA ARG A 520 14.04 28.25 -25.73
C ARG A 520 13.40 28.70 -24.43
N TYR A 521 13.16 27.75 -23.54
CA TYR A 521 12.69 28.03 -22.18
C TYR A 521 13.15 26.93 -21.21
N ALA A 522 13.06 27.23 -19.93
CA ALA A 522 13.17 26.26 -18.84
C ALA A 522 12.10 26.53 -17.80
N MET A 523 11.52 25.48 -17.22
CA MET A 523 10.55 25.60 -16.16
C MET A 523 10.97 24.80 -14.93
N VAL A 524 10.63 25.31 -13.77
CA VAL A 524 10.72 24.60 -12.49
C VAL A 524 9.38 24.71 -11.78
N TYR A 525 8.94 23.61 -11.16
CA TYR A 525 7.69 23.61 -10.41
C TYR A 525 7.73 22.59 -9.28
N ALA A 526 6.94 22.84 -8.25
CA ALA A 526 6.76 21.93 -7.14
C ALA A 526 5.29 21.91 -6.69
N ASP A 527 4.83 20.75 -6.22
CA ASP A 527 3.50 20.51 -5.66
C ASP A 527 3.66 19.66 -4.40
N GLY A 528 3.38 20.23 -3.24
CA GLY A 528 3.42 19.57 -1.95
C GLY A 528 2.03 19.43 -1.37
N ARG A 529 1.68 18.22 -0.91
CA ARG A 529 0.37 17.90 -0.32
C ARG A 529 0.57 17.19 1.00
N LYS A 530 -0.24 17.55 2.00
CA LYS A 530 -0.22 16.94 3.32
C LYS A 530 -1.62 16.61 3.78
N TYR A 531 -1.78 15.41 4.30
CA TYR A 531 -3.06 14.90 4.80
C TYR A 531 -2.90 14.53 6.26
N PHE A 532 -3.81 15.03 7.11
CA PHE A 532 -3.84 14.76 8.55
C PHE A 532 -5.17 14.10 8.89
N ARG A 533 -5.13 12.82 9.21
CA ARG A 533 -6.31 12.11 9.70
C ARG A 533 -6.53 12.41 11.17
N ILE A 534 -7.62 13.11 11.50
CA ILE A 534 -8.01 13.44 12.87
C ILE A 534 -8.77 12.28 13.49
N ALA A 535 -9.69 11.70 12.73
CA ALA A 535 -10.47 10.52 13.08
C ALA A 535 -10.68 9.66 11.82
N ARG A 536 -11.27 8.48 11.95
CA ARG A 536 -11.35 7.49 10.87
C ARG A 536 -11.80 8.07 9.51
N ASN A 537 -12.76 9.01 9.53
CA ASN A 537 -13.36 9.60 8.33
C ASN A 537 -13.23 11.13 8.28
N TYR A 538 -12.38 11.74 9.11
CA TYR A 538 -12.16 13.18 9.18
C TYR A 538 -10.71 13.49 8.83
N VAL A 539 -10.51 14.34 7.81
CA VAL A 539 -9.18 14.64 7.25
C VAL A 539 -9.01 16.13 7.03
N PHE A 540 -7.89 16.69 7.49
CA PHE A 540 -7.39 17.95 6.95
C PHE A 540 -6.44 17.67 5.79
N ALA A 541 -6.71 18.28 4.64
CA ALA A 541 -5.87 18.21 3.46
C ALA A 541 -5.34 19.61 3.11
N PHE A 542 -4.04 19.69 2.82
CA PHE A 542 -3.36 20.92 2.41
C PHE A 542 -2.57 20.67 1.15
N ARG A 543 -2.61 21.62 0.22
CA ARG A 543 -1.77 21.65 -0.97
C ARG A 543 -1.14 23.01 -1.13
N LEU A 544 0.16 23.03 -1.42
CA LEU A 544 0.88 24.20 -1.86
C LEU A 544 1.64 23.85 -3.13
N ALA A 545 1.37 24.56 -4.20
CA ALA A 545 2.07 24.38 -5.48
C ALA A 545 2.58 25.73 -5.97
N GLY A 546 3.68 25.72 -6.73
CA GLY A 546 4.23 26.90 -7.34
C GLY A 546 5.32 26.56 -8.35
N GLY A 547 5.61 27.52 -9.23
CA GLY A 547 6.61 27.34 -10.26
C GLY A 547 6.95 28.62 -11.00
N ARG A 548 8.00 28.53 -11.82
CA ARG A 548 8.49 29.61 -12.66
C ARG A 548 9.01 29.10 -14.01
N VAL A 549 8.68 29.80 -15.07
CA VAL A 549 9.25 29.63 -16.41
C VAL A 549 10.28 30.73 -16.66
N PHE A 550 11.42 30.35 -17.19
CA PHE A 550 12.56 31.21 -17.51
C PHE A 550 12.89 31.12 -19.01
N GLY A 551 13.56 32.13 -19.54
CA GLY A 551 14.10 32.16 -20.91
C GLY A 551 13.39 33.16 -21.82
N GLU A 552 13.89 33.25 -23.03
CA GLU A 552 13.40 34.20 -24.04
C GLU A 552 11.93 34.01 -24.38
N HIS A 553 11.47 32.75 -24.36
CA HIS A 553 10.09 32.36 -24.68
C HIS A 553 9.27 31.95 -23.43
N ALA A 554 9.62 32.49 -22.27
CA ALA A 554 8.87 32.21 -21.03
C ALA A 554 7.39 32.65 -21.12
N TYR A 555 7.12 33.71 -21.86
CA TYR A 555 5.76 34.24 -22.06
C TYR A 555 4.92 33.37 -23.00
N ASP A 556 5.55 32.62 -23.92
CA ASP A 556 4.87 31.73 -24.87
C ASP A 556 4.56 30.34 -24.24
N ASN A 557 5.12 30.05 -23.08
CA ASN A 557 4.98 28.80 -22.34
C ASN A 557 4.52 29.03 -20.88
N PRO A 558 3.44 29.80 -20.64
CA PRO A 558 3.01 30.15 -19.31
C PRO A 558 2.41 28.95 -18.57
N PHE A 559 2.42 28.99 -17.24
CA PHE A 559 1.56 28.15 -16.45
C PHE A 559 0.11 28.59 -16.60
N ILE A 560 -0.77 27.59 -16.57
CA ILE A 560 -2.23 27.78 -16.60
C ILE A 560 -2.75 27.33 -15.25
N VAL A 561 -3.32 28.24 -14.47
CA VAL A 561 -3.86 27.98 -13.15
C VAL A 561 -5.38 28.04 -13.18
N GLY A 562 -6.02 26.91 -12.91
CA GLY A 562 -7.46 26.77 -12.77
C GLY A 562 -7.91 26.18 -11.43
N ASP A 563 -6.97 25.99 -10.48
CA ASP A 563 -7.18 25.22 -9.24
C ASP A 563 -7.74 26.06 -8.06
N VAL A 564 -8.31 27.24 -8.33
CA VAL A 564 -9.01 28.09 -7.35
C VAL A 564 -10.51 27.98 -7.61
N ARG A 565 -11.23 27.20 -6.80
CA ARG A 565 -12.66 27.00 -6.94
C ARG A 565 -13.42 28.32 -6.89
N GLY A 566 -14.51 28.43 -7.65
CA GLY A 566 -15.26 29.67 -7.81
C GLY A 566 -14.66 30.63 -8.85
N TRP A 567 -13.39 30.49 -9.24
CA TRP A 567 -12.72 31.31 -10.27
C TRP A 567 -12.48 30.56 -11.58
N ASN A 568 -12.37 29.26 -11.53
CA ASN A 568 -11.98 28.35 -12.61
C ASN A 568 -12.87 28.36 -13.89
N ARG A 569 -14.06 28.91 -13.86
CA ARG A 569 -14.95 28.97 -15.04
C ARG A 569 -14.82 30.25 -15.87
N ASN A 570 -14.47 31.37 -15.23
CA ASN A 570 -14.47 32.67 -15.88
C ASN A 570 -13.11 33.37 -15.94
N ALA A 571 -12.10 32.80 -15.27
CA ALA A 571 -10.77 33.38 -15.22
C ALA A 571 -9.73 32.26 -15.10
N VAL A 572 -9.22 31.82 -16.24
CA VAL A 572 -7.98 31.05 -16.29
C VAL A 572 -6.84 32.04 -16.11
N PHE A 573 -5.99 31.82 -15.09
CA PHE A 573 -4.84 32.71 -14.84
C PHE A 573 -3.63 32.16 -15.59
N PHE A 574 -2.98 33.01 -16.35
CA PHE A 574 -1.76 32.71 -17.12
C PHE A 574 -0.60 33.48 -16.53
N GLY A 575 0.57 32.88 -16.51
CA GLY A 575 1.77 33.59 -16.10
C GLY A 575 3.02 32.73 -16.18
N ASN A 576 4.17 33.37 -16.27
CA ASN A 576 5.45 32.66 -16.13
C ASN A 576 5.80 32.35 -14.67
N ASN A 577 5.01 32.85 -13.73
CA ASN A 577 5.06 32.49 -12.32
C ASN A 577 3.66 32.05 -11.85
N PHE A 578 3.58 31.13 -10.91
CA PHE A 578 2.32 30.79 -10.25
C PHE A 578 2.53 30.32 -8.82
N PHE A 579 1.45 30.44 -8.04
CA PHE A 579 1.28 29.68 -6.80
C PHE A 579 -0.19 29.28 -6.63
N VAL A 580 -0.41 28.18 -5.91
CA VAL A 580 -1.74 27.69 -5.50
C VAL A 580 -1.66 27.18 -4.08
N TRP A 581 -2.62 27.57 -3.25
CA TRP A 581 -2.85 27.03 -1.91
C TRP A 581 -4.28 26.55 -1.81
N ASN A 582 -4.46 25.25 -1.50
CA ASN A 582 -5.76 24.66 -1.21
C ASN A 582 -5.73 24.08 0.20
N SER A 583 -6.81 24.27 0.94
CA SER A 583 -7.04 23.69 2.27
C SER A 583 -8.43 23.11 2.32
N GLU A 584 -8.56 21.89 2.82
CA GLU A 584 -9.85 21.22 2.97
C GLU A 584 -9.98 20.56 4.32
N PHE A 585 -11.15 20.70 4.94
CA PHE A 585 -11.60 19.83 6.02
C PHE A 585 -12.65 18.89 5.47
N ARG A 586 -12.29 17.61 5.33
CA ARG A 586 -13.11 16.54 4.76
C ARG A 586 -13.81 15.76 5.85
N PHE A 587 -15.10 15.44 5.65
CA PHE A 587 -15.94 14.75 6.63
C PHE A 587 -17.02 13.91 5.95
N PRO A 588 -17.57 12.86 6.61
CA PRO A 588 -18.76 12.17 6.14
C PRO A 588 -19.96 13.10 6.23
N PHE A 589 -20.65 13.34 5.10
CA PHE A 589 -21.78 14.25 5.05
C PHE A 589 -23.12 13.50 5.08
N ILE A 590 -23.34 12.60 4.11
CA ILE A 590 -24.53 11.75 4.06
C ILE A 590 -24.08 10.31 3.90
N LYS A 591 -24.49 9.44 4.82
CA LYS A 591 -24.12 8.02 4.79
C LYS A 591 -24.79 7.29 3.63
N GLU A 592 -26.07 7.58 3.42
CA GLU A 592 -26.89 6.97 2.39
C GLU A 592 -28.02 7.92 2.00
N LEU A 593 -28.22 8.11 0.70
CA LEU A 593 -29.31 8.89 0.11
C LEU A 593 -30.04 8.02 -0.90
N VAL A 594 -31.27 7.64 -0.59
CA VAL A 594 -32.12 6.87 -1.48
C VAL A 594 -33.03 7.80 -2.24
N LEU A 595 -32.91 7.81 -3.57
CA LEU A 595 -33.79 8.58 -4.46
C LEU A 595 -34.96 7.68 -4.91
N GLY A 596 -36.20 8.19 -4.83
CA GLY A 596 -37.36 7.42 -5.24
C GLY A 596 -37.49 7.31 -6.78
N PHE A 597 -37.05 8.36 -7.51
CA PHE A 597 -37.02 8.35 -8.95
C PHE A 597 -35.86 9.22 -9.49
N PRO A 598 -35.00 8.70 -10.37
CA PRO A 598 -34.85 7.26 -10.63
C PRO A 598 -34.41 6.50 -9.35
N PRO A 599 -34.69 5.19 -9.22
CA PRO A 599 -34.37 4.44 -8.00
C PRO A 599 -32.87 4.23 -7.86
N ILE A 600 -32.19 5.23 -7.33
CA ILE A 600 -30.74 5.24 -7.15
C ILE A 600 -30.42 5.43 -5.68
N THR A 601 -29.56 4.59 -5.15
CA THR A 601 -28.96 4.76 -3.82
C THR A 601 -27.56 5.32 -3.97
N LEU A 602 -27.35 6.53 -3.43
CA LEU A 602 -26.04 7.15 -3.34
C LEU A 602 -25.47 6.88 -1.94
N SER A 603 -24.40 6.11 -1.87
CA SER A 603 -23.76 5.77 -0.61
C SER A 603 -22.51 6.64 -0.40
N TYR A 604 -22.27 7.02 0.87
CA TYR A 604 -21.07 7.74 1.31
C TYR A 604 -20.81 9.06 0.57
N ILE A 605 -21.81 9.95 0.55
CA ILE A 605 -21.60 11.33 0.10
C ILE A 605 -20.71 12.02 1.14
N ARG A 606 -19.58 12.54 0.69
CA ARG A 606 -18.59 13.24 1.52
C ARG A 606 -18.77 14.73 1.39
N GLY A 607 -18.59 15.45 2.50
CA GLY A 607 -18.51 16.89 2.55
C GLY A 607 -17.06 17.36 2.67
N ALA A 608 -16.76 18.53 2.12
CA ALA A 608 -15.55 19.24 2.43
C ALA A 608 -15.84 20.75 2.61
N LEU A 609 -15.31 21.32 3.68
CA LEU A 609 -15.16 22.78 3.79
C LEU A 609 -13.81 23.13 3.20
N PHE A 610 -13.76 24.13 2.34
CA PHE A 610 -12.52 24.48 1.69
C PHE A 610 -12.19 25.98 1.74
N PHE A 611 -10.90 26.26 1.63
CA PHE A 611 -10.35 27.55 1.32
C PHE A 611 -9.26 27.38 0.26
N ASP A 612 -9.41 28.09 -0.86
CA ASP A 612 -8.47 28.08 -1.98
C ASP A 612 -7.96 29.49 -2.21
N MET A 613 -6.68 29.59 -2.54
CA MET A 613 -6.04 30.82 -2.96
C MET A 613 -4.96 30.51 -4.01
N GLY A 614 -4.89 31.32 -5.05
CA GLY A 614 -3.87 31.16 -6.07
C GLY A 614 -3.87 32.29 -7.08
N TYR A 615 -2.82 32.30 -7.88
CA TYR A 615 -2.67 33.23 -9.00
C TYR A 615 -1.52 32.79 -9.90
N ALA A 616 -1.62 33.19 -11.18
CA ALA A 616 -0.48 33.18 -12.07
C ALA A 616 -0.28 34.59 -12.62
N TRP A 617 0.97 34.98 -12.80
CA TRP A 617 1.32 36.36 -13.24
C TRP A 617 2.58 36.34 -14.11
N PHE A 618 2.70 37.36 -14.95
CA PHE A 618 3.94 37.65 -15.65
C PHE A 618 4.83 38.63 -14.87
N ASP A 619 6.15 38.50 -15.02
CA ASP A 619 7.11 39.40 -14.34
C ASP A 619 6.84 40.87 -14.62
N SER A 620 6.28 41.21 -15.80
CA SER A 620 5.91 42.56 -16.18
C SER A 620 4.69 43.16 -15.46
N GLU A 621 3.85 42.32 -14.80
CA GLU A 621 2.59 42.76 -14.20
C GLU A 621 2.72 43.35 -12.79
N GLY A 622 3.89 43.24 -12.15
CA GLY A 622 4.10 43.79 -10.82
C GLY A 622 3.27 43.15 -9.72
N PHE A 623 3.48 41.87 -9.46
CA PHE A 623 2.78 41.10 -8.44
C PHE A 623 2.84 41.74 -7.04
N ARG A 624 1.68 41.87 -6.39
CA ARG A 624 1.55 42.30 -5.00
C ARG A 624 0.64 41.34 -4.26
N PHE A 625 1.09 40.83 -3.11
CA PHE A 625 0.29 39.91 -2.32
C PHE A 625 -0.88 40.63 -1.63
N PHE A 626 -0.58 41.72 -0.92
CA PHE A 626 -1.57 42.52 -0.22
C PHE A 626 -1.60 43.97 -0.72
N SER A 627 -2.80 44.54 -0.71
CA SER A 627 -3.03 45.98 -0.84
C SER A 627 -2.73 46.71 0.49
N PRO A 628 -2.55 48.05 0.50
CA PRO A 628 -2.32 48.81 1.72
C PRO A 628 -3.42 48.66 2.79
N ASP A 629 -4.62 48.35 2.40
CA ASP A 629 -5.78 48.10 3.27
C ASP A 629 -5.81 46.68 3.87
N GLY A 630 -4.84 45.80 3.46
CA GLY A 630 -4.74 44.43 3.92
C GLY A 630 -5.63 43.42 3.17
N SER A 631 -6.35 43.85 2.11
CA SER A 631 -7.02 42.93 1.20
C SER A 631 -6.01 42.27 0.23
N LEU A 632 -6.41 41.16 -0.40
CA LEU A 632 -5.62 40.54 -1.48
C LEU A 632 -5.56 41.50 -2.69
N ALA A 633 -4.34 41.75 -3.18
CA ALA A 633 -4.13 42.58 -4.36
C ALA A 633 -4.17 41.75 -5.66
N SER A 634 -3.15 40.95 -5.94
CA SER A 634 -3.07 40.07 -7.11
C SER A 634 -3.74 38.72 -6.89
N PRO A 635 -3.51 37.99 -5.74
CA PRO A 635 -4.07 36.66 -5.54
C PRO A 635 -5.60 36.66 -5.53
N LYS A 636 -6.15 35.54 -5.99
CA LYS A 636 -7.60 35.25 -5.97
C LYS A 636 -7.85 34.21 -4.92
N ALA A 637 -8.89 34.41 -4.11
CA ALA A 637 -9.27 33.44 -3.09
C ALA A 637 -10.77 33.15 -3.13
N ALA A 638 -11.12 31.96 -2.65
CA ALA A 638 -12.50 31.56 -2.40
C ALA A 638 -12.55 30.57 -1.25
N PHE A 639 -13.68 30.51 -0.57
CA PHE A 639 -14.00 29.49 0.40
C PHE A 639 -15.38 28.92 0.11
N GLY A 640 -15.65 27.73 0.63
CA GLY A 640 -16.94 27.14 0.34
C GLY A 640 -17.11 25.73 0.90
N PHE A 641 -18.10 25.08 0.32
CA PHE A 641 -18.49 23.72 0.62
C PHE A 641 -18.46 22.88 -0.65
N SER A 642 -18.00 21.64 -0.52
CA SER A 642 -17.97 20.64 -1.59
C SER A 642 -18.73 19.40 -1.16
N ALA A 643 -19.61 18.88 -2.01
CA ALA A 643 -20.22 17.58 -1.86
C ALA A 643 -19.68 16.64 -2.95
N ARG A 644 -19.25 15.44 -2.55
CA ARG A 644 -18.59 14.48 -3.44
C ARG A 644 -19.18 13.09 -3.27
N TRP A 645 -19.47 12.43 -4.37
CA TRP A 645 -19.94 11.04 -4.35
C TRP A 645 -19.38 10.26 -5.52
N PHE A 646 -19.01 9.03 -5.25
CA PHE A 646 -18.42 8.13 -6.22
C PHE A 646 -19.51 7.35 -6.98
N ILE A 647 -19.46 7.36 -8.31
CA ILE A 647 -20.44 6.68 -9.19
C ILE A 647 -19.86 5.42 -9.87
N GLY A 648 -18.84 4.80 -9.28
CA GLY A 648 -18.23 3.57 -9.78
C GLY A 648 -16.93 3.77 -10.55
N PHE A 649 -16.76 4.83 -11.29
CA PHE A 649 -15.56 5.11 -12.08
C PHE A 649 -15.02 6.56 -11.90
N ALA A 650 -15.80 7.47 -11.35
CA ALA A 650 -15.39 8.86 -11.10
C ALA A 650 -16.14 9.45 -9.91
N ASP A 651 -15.56 10.46 -9.27
CA ASP A 651 -16.27 11.31 -8.32
C ASP A 651 -17.11 12.34 -9.07
N VAL A 652 -18.36 12.50 -8.67
CA VAL A 652 -19.20 13.65 -9.01
C VAL A 652 -19.02 14.68 -7.92
N ILE A 653 -18.62 15.88 -8.28
CA ILE A 653 -18.26 16.94 -7.34
C ILE A 653 -19.17 18.14 -7.57
N LEU A 654 -19.85 18.57 -6.49
CA LEU A 654 -20.63 19.80 -6.44
C LEU A 654 -19.92 20.78 -5.51
N ASP A 655 -19.43 21.87 -6.04
CA ASP A 655 -18.82 22.95 -5.27
C ASP A 655 -19.76 24.16 -5.17
N VAL A 656 -19.82 24.73 -3.98
CA VAL A 656 -20.48 25.99 -3.68
C VAL A 656 -19.44 26.94 -3.13
N ALA A 657 -19.00 27.93 -3.91
CA ALA A 657 -17.85 28.77 -3.63
C ALA A 657 -18.24 30.25 -3.50
N TRP A 658 -17.71 30.93 -2.48
CA TRP A 658 -17.77 32.38 -2.33
C TRP A 658 -16.39 32.98 -2.59
N ARG A 659 -16.31 33.89 -3.55
CA ARG A 659 -15.07 34.62 -3.85
C ARG A 659 -14.81 35.69 -2.81
N THR A 660 -13.56 35.85 -2.41
CA THR A 660 -13.19 36.83 -1.39
C THR A 660 -11.83 37.46 -1.66
N ASN A 661 -11.64 38.68 -1.20
CA ASN A 661 -10.32 39.32 -1.06
C ASN A 661 -9.80 39.28 0.38
N LEU A 662 -10.33 38.42 1.22
CA LEU A 662 -10.14 38.25 2.68
C LEU A 662 -10.81 39.30 3.56
N ARG A 663 -11.30 40.42 3.01
CA ARG A 663 -12.06 41.44 3.75
C ARG A 663 -13.55 41.42 3.43
N GLU A 664 -13.88 41.13 2.18
CA GLU A 664 -15.27 41.16 1.69
C GLU A 664 -15.50 40.05 0.67
N LEU A 665 -16.79 39.77 0.42
CA LEU A 665 -17.23 38.90 -0.67
C LEU A 665 -17.29 39.72 -1.95
N LEU A 666 -16.71 39.18 -3.02
CA LEU A 666 -16.54 39.88 -4.29
C LEU A 666 -17.73 39.73 -5.25
N ASP A 667 -18.62 38.77 -4.99
CA ASP A 667 -19.73 38.47 -5.88
C ASP A 667 -20.90 39.43 -5.66
N PRO A 668 -21.58 39.89 -6.76
CA PRO A 668 -22.79 40.68 -6.63
C PRO A 668 -23.83 39.96 -5.78
N LEU A 669 -24.50 40.71 -4.90
CA LEU A 669 -25.49 40.18 -3.98
C LEU A 669 -24.99 39.06 -3.04
N LYS A 670 -23.66 38.90 -2.89
CA LYS A 670 -23.03 37.87 -2.05
C LYS A 670 -23.47 36.45 -2.42
N LYS A 671 -23.80 36.19 -3.69
CA LYS A 671 -24.25 34.88 -4.18
C LYS A 671 -23.04 33.97 -4.43
N PRO A 672 -23.16 32.67 -4.11
CA PRO A 672 -22.10 31.71 -4.40
C PRO A 672 -22.04 31.34 -5.89
N VAL A 673 -20.87 30.89 -6.30
CA VAL A 673 -20.64 30.25 -7.60
C VAL A 673 -20.83 28.74 -7.43
N TYR A 674 -21.67 28.15 -8.26
CA TYR A 674 -21.92 26.70 -8.26
C TYR A 674 -21.13 26.06 -9.38
N SER A 675 -20.48 24.93 -9.08
CA SER A 675 -19.77 24.11 -10.08
C SER A 675 -20.11 22.64 -9.89
N LEU A 676 -20.51 21.99 -10.96
CA LEU A 676 -20.74 20.54 -10.99
C LEU A 676 -19.82 19.93 -12.06
N TYR A 677 -19.01 18.97 -11.68
CA TYR A 677 -18.08 18.33 -12.58
C TYR A 677 -17.73 16.92 -12.15
N PHE A 678 -17.13 16.17 -13.09
CA PHE A 678 -16.54 14.87 -12.81
C PHE A 678 -15.04 15.05 -12.60
N GLY A 679 -14.48 14.40 -11.60
CA GLY A 679 -13.08 14.56 -11.27
C GLY A 679 -12.53 13.46 -10.40
N LEU A 680 -11.23 13.57 -10.17
CA LEU A 680 -10.51 12.81 -9.17
C LEU A 680 -10.12 13.75 -8.03
N GLU A 681 -10.13 13.24 -6.81
CA GLU A 681 -9.70 14.00 -5.63
C GLU A 681 -8.18 14.20 -5.66
N TYR A 682 -7.70 15.41 -5.37
CA TYR A 682 -6.26 15.69 -5.30
C TYR A 682 -5.64 15.32 -3.96
#